data_ec6eee096f8f0ae1e33f769671cbdfd6
#
_entry.id   ec6eee096f8f0ae1e33f769671cbdfd6
#
_cell.length_a   1.000
_cell.length_b   1.000
_cell.length_c   1.000
_cell.angle_alpha   90.00
_cell.angle_beta   90.00
_cell.angle_gamma   90.00
#
_symmetry.space_group_name_H-M   'P 1'
#
loop_
_entity.id
_entity.type
_entity.pdbx_description
1 polymer ?
#
loop_
_entity_poly.entity_id
_entity_poly.type
_entity_poly.pdbx_seq_one_letter_code
_entity_poly.pdbx_strand_id
1 'polypeptide(L)'
;MQGRGILIAEKSNAMKDIQKHYNKHVGEFSFSLDFASFSGHLLELFNPDEYREDWKAWRVETLPMIPDQFRYKVDEQKRDMAQRLIHKLKTGNYDFVINACDAAREGELIFWSFYEHHKLKLPVYRYWASENTAAKTIKALQNLLPEKEMRGLKESAKLRQHYDWLVGMNFSRAVGIKTNSKASIGRVITPVTKIIVDREIAIRDFEPKDFFEIRGNFNSAKGEYDGIYIPAGDSENTRFEDEARARKVAASVGKTGVVKDVVQTDKVTAAPRAYSLLSLQKDANRLFKLKADETLAIAQALYDNHKILSYPRTDSEYISTSLVPEFAMRISSLKVVPELASFAQAITATQMAKIGKSKDYINDDKIADHHAIIPTGEEPVLAALTPNELKIYMIVCRRFLAIFMEPRIVSNTTLLSDMGGHIFKTTGAVEKQQGFQALYGKTAKDRLLPAVAVGDAITLKDVKVEKGTTTPPQRYTPASLLEALEHASRFVEDKNAKKILNTAKGLGAPSTQSDVMKKLEEKNFATFEKNFYIPTKYAMDLVSVLGERDICSPILTANWEAKLEEIRKGASVEEFRREMIQYVTENTQELLKNINVSLGEKKSSNRTILGKCPECGKDVVSGKEYFLCSGYSPKEVGGCRFIVKKDFFGKIISDDAMSLMLQGKPTKEMTFATKSGEKYKKRVVLSNRIHNGQKWYQISPEKTASSTAQNIEDLKAIAVCPKCGGKVYEGKSFYLCANKGVNCDFSLSKIIKGCNITLGNAKQLISGEPVGPLTFVWGSGKSGAAHIQYSKDKTKIDFIFNN
;
A
#
# COMPACT_ATOMS: atom_id res chain seq x y z
N MET A 1 -3.19 -0.98 -40.70
CA MET A 1 -4.47 -0.85 -39.98
C MET A 1 -5.09 0.48 -40.38
N GLN A 2 -6.34 0.51 -40.76
CA GLN A 2 -7.07 1.73 -41.21
C GLN A 2 -8.37 1.83 -40.39
N GLY A 3 -8.97 3.03 -40.38
CA GLY A 3 -10.26 3.24 -39.71
C GLY A 3 -10.17 4.05 -38.44
N ARG A 4 -11.26 4.06 -37.66
CA ARG A 4 -11.39 4.79 -36.38
C ARG A 4 -11.32 3.84 -35.20
N GLY A 5 -10.34 4.01 -34.33
CA GLY A 5 -10.15 3.22 -33.13
C GLY A 5 -10.40 3.98 -31.85
N ILE A 6 -10.50 3.24 -30.74
CA ILE A 6 -10.47 3.80 -29.40
C ILE A 6 -9.32 3.17 -28.60
N LEU A 7 -8.48 4.02 -28.02
CA LEU A 7 -7.42 3.59 -27.11
C LEU A 7 -7.89 3.72 -25.67
N ILE A 8 -7.74 2.62 -24.91
CA ILE A 8 -8.15 2.57 -23.50
C ILE A 8 -6.94 2.28 -22.63
N ALA A 9 -6.52 3.26 -21.84
CA ALA A 9 -5.42 3.13 -20.88
C ALA A 9 -5.93 2.72 -19.50
N GLU A 10 -5.03 2.24 -18.63
CA GLU A 10 -5.36 1.87 -17.25
C GLU A 10 -5.76 3.08 -16.40
N LYS A 11 -5.10 4.23 -16.63
CA LYS A 11 -5.28 5.46 -15.85
C LYS A 11 -5.38 6.68 -16.75
N SER A 12 -6.09 7.70 -16.27
CA SER A 12 -6.31 8.94 -17.00
C SER A 12 -5.00 9.69 -17.37
N ASN A 13 -3.99 9.64 -16.51
CA ASN A 13 -2.70 10.30 -16.79
C ASN A 13 -1.99 9.65 -17.98
N ALA A 14 -1.87 8.30 -17.96
CA ALA A 14 -1.29 7.56 -19.07
C ALA A 14 -2.03 7.82 -20.40
N MET A 15 -3.37 7.81 -20.35
CA MET A 15 -4.20 8.15 -21.51
C MET A 15 -3.87 9.55 -22.07
N LYS A 16 -3.81 10.58 -21.21
CA LYS A 16 -3.53 11.96 -21.63
C LYS A 16 -2.13 12.10 -22.23
N ASP A 17 -1.14 11.41 -21.67
CA ASP A 17 0.23 11.42 -22.18
C ASP A 17 0.29 10.81 -23.58
N ILE A 18 -0.32 9.62 -23.77
CA ILE A 18 -0.40 8.97 -25.09
C ILE A 18 -1.17 9.86 -26.08
N GLN A 19 -2.30 10.42 -25.69
CA GLN A 19 -3.10 11.33 -26.52
C GLN A 19 -2.31 12.56 -26.95
N LYS A 20 -1.57 13.18 -26.04
CA LYS A 20 -0.71 14.34 -26.32
C LYS A 20 0.31 14.03 -27.40
N HIS A 21 0.97 12.88 -27.31
CA HIS A 21 1.98 12.46 -28.28
C HIS A 21 1.35 12.08 -29.63
N TYR A 22 0.26 11.30 -29.62
CA TYR A 22 -0.48 10.95 -30.84
C TYR A 22 -0.95 12.19 -31.62
N ASN A 23 -1.57 13.16 -30.93
CA ASN A 23 -2.11 14.36 -31.56
C ASN A 23 -1.02 15.22 -32.26
N LYS A 24 0.22 15.18 -31.77
CA LYS A 24 1.36 15.88 -32.43
C LYS A 24 1.85 15.17 -33.68
N HIS A 25 1.53 13.89 -33.87
CA HIS A 25 2.04 13.02 -34.91
C HIS A 25 0.89 12.34 -35.70
N VAL A 26 -0.31 12.89 -35.66
CA VAL A 26 -1.51 12.26 -36.24
C VAL A 26 -1.35 11.91 -37.70
N GLY A 27 -0.61 12.74 -38.48
CA GLY A 27 -0.33 12.50 -39.88
C GLY A 27 0.59 11.31 -40.19
N GLU A 28 1.23 10.72 -39.21
CA GLU A 28 2.06 9.52 -39.36
C GLU A 28 1.25 8.21 -39.26
N PHE A 29 -0.05 8.30 -38.95
CA PHE A 29 -0.93 7.14 -38.79
C PHE A 29 -2.01 7.09 -39.89
N SER A 30 -2.29 5.89 -40.36
CA SER A 30 -3.39 5.60 -41.29
C SER A 30 -4.74 5.33 -40.59
N PHE A 31 -4.84 5.64 -39.29
CA PHE A 31 -6.04 5.47 -38.44
C PHE A 31 -6.22 6.69 -37.53
N SER A 32 -7.46 6.94 -37.14
CA SER A 32 -7.79 7.93 -36.12
C SER A 32 -8.10 7.30 -34.77
N LEU A 33 -7.81 8.01 -33.68
CA LEU A 33 -8.03 7.50 -32.32
C LEU A 33 -8.87 8.44 -31.45
N ASP A 34 -9.87 7.84 -30.82
CA ASP A 34 -10.46 8.37 -29.59
C ASP A 34 -9.73 7.78 -28.39
N PHE A 35 -9.86 8.45 -27.23
CA PHE A 35 -9.15 8.08 -26.01
C PHE A 35 -10.12 7.89 -24.86
N ALA A 36 -9.88 6.87 -24.04
CA ALA A 36 -10.57 6.60 -22.80
C ALA A 36 -9.60 5.99 -21.78
N SER A 37 -10.00 5.94 -20.52
CA SER A 37 -9.23 5.26 -19.49
C SER A 37 -10.14 4.53 -18.52
N PHE A 38 -9.59 3.47 -17.94
CA PHE A 38 -10.07 2.89 -16.70
C PHE A 38 -9.63 3.76 -15.49
N SER A 39 -9.96 3.30 -14.30
CA SER A 39 -9.40 3.74 -13.01
C SER A 39 -9.00 2.47 -12.22
N GLY A 40 -8.07 1.70 -12.78
CA GLY A 40 -7.79 0.34 -12.35
C GLY A 40 -8.96 -0.61 -12.65
N HIS A 41 -9.10 -1.67 -11.87
CA HIS A 41 -10.23 -2.61 -12.04
C HIS A 41 -11.58 -1.92 -11.90
N LEU A 42 -12.44 -2.04 -12.91
CA LEU A 42 -13.85 -1.65 -12.86
C LEU A 42 -14.76 -2.82 -12.49
N LEU A 43 -14.24 -4.02 -12.55
CA LEU A 43 -14.97 -5.26 -12.29
C LEU A 43 -14.28 -6.06 -11.18
N GLU A 44 -15.07 -6.79 -10.43
CA GLU A 44 -14.65 -7.77 -9.44
C GLU A 44 -15.34 -9.12 -9.69
N LEU A 45 -14.73 -10.22 -9.22
CA LEU A 45 -15.37 -11.52 -9.26
C LEU A 45 -16.61 -11.54 -8.34
N PHE A 46 -17.59 -12.30 -8.69
CA PHE A 46 -18.75 -12.56 -7.83
C PHE A 46 -18.30 -13.05 -6.46
N ASN A 47 -19.01 -12.60 -5.42
CA ASN A 47 -18.91 -13.19 -4.10
C ASN A 47 -19.58 -14.59 -4.11
N PRO A 48 -19.26 -15.48 -3.15
CA PRO A 48 -19.84 -16.81 -3.12
C PRO A 48 -21.38 -16.84 -3.21
N ASP A 49 -22.06 -15.97 -2.47
CA ASP A 49 -23.53 -15.87 -2.43
C ASP A 49 -24.16 -15.39 -3.75
N GLU A 50 -23.39 -14.75 -4.62
CA GLU A 50 -23.84 -14.34 -5.96
C GLU A 50 -23.77 -15.48 -7.00
N TYR A 51 -22.99 -16.54 -6.71
CA TYR A 51 -23.02 -17.79 -7.49
C TYR A 51 -24.16 -18.68 -7.05
N ARG A 52 -24.29 -18.88 -5.72
CA ARG A 52 -25.32 -19.75 -5.09
C ARG A 52 -25.69 -19.16 -3.73
N GLU A 53 -26.97 -19.03 -3.46
CA GLU A 53 -27.48 -18.44 -2.20
C GLU A 53 -27.04 -19.22 -0.96
N ASP A 54 -26.96 -20.56 -1.03
CA ASP A 54 -26.50 -21.42 0.05
C ASP A 54 -25.01 -21.18 0.40
N TRP A 55 -24.22 -20.60 -0.49
CA TRP A 55 -22.84 -20.19 -0.21
C TRP A 55 -22.71 -18.92 0.63
N LYS A 56 -23.83 -18.27 0.95
CA LYS A 56 -23.82 -17.11 1.87
C LYS A 56 -23.42 -17.51 3.28
N ALA A 57 -23.97 -18.61 3.79
CA ALA A 57 -23.67 -19.15 5.10
C ALA A 57 -22.34 -19.94 5.09
N TRP A 58 -21.55 -19.79 6.14
CA TRP A 58 -20.33 -20.57 6.31
C TRP A 58 -20.70 -21.94 6.91
N ARG A 59 -20.87 -22.94 6.07
CA ARG A 59 -21.25 -24.31 6.45
C ARG A 59 -20.32 -25.32 5.81
N VAL A 60 -20.04 -26.42 6.50
CA VAL A 60 -19.19 -27.52 6.00
C VAL A 60 -19.73 -28.11 4.70
N GLU A 61 -21.05 -28.27 4.63
CA GLU A 61 -21.74 -28.91 3.51
C GLU A 61 -21.66 -28.11 2.21
N THR A 62 -21.31 -26.82 2.29
CA THR A 62 -21.16 -25.95 1.12
C THR A 62 -19.74 -25.89 0.57
N LEU A 63 -18.79 -26.62 1.17
CA LEU A 63 -17.39 -26.67 0.77
C LEU A 63 -17.03 -28.01 0.10
N PRO A 64 -16.23 -28.01 -0.96
CA PRO A 64 -15.59 -26.82 -1.57
C PRO A 64 -16.56 -26.06 -2.48
N MET A 65 -16.40 -24.72 -2.53
CA MET A 65 -17.09 -23.84 -3.45
C MET A 65 -16.33 -23.75 -4.77
N ILE A 66 -16.80 -24.42 -5.80
CA ILE A 66 -16.21 -24.42 -7.15
C ILE A 66 -17.27 -23.90 -8.13
N PRO A 67 -17.14 -22.65 -8.61
CA PRO A 67 -18.06 -22.14 -9.63
C PRO A 67 -17.88 -22.90 -10.96
N ASP A 68 -18.99 -23.26 -11.62
CA ASP A 68 -18.94 -23.84 -12.96
C ASP A 68 -18.26 -22.88 -13.95
N GLN A 69 -18.56 -21.61 -13.82
CA GLN A 69 -17.96 -20.54 -14.59
C GLN A 69 -17.73 -19.30 -13.71
N PHE A 70 -16.53 -18.73 -13.74
CA PHE A 70 -16.25 -17.47 -13.07
C PHE A 70 -17.01 -16.32 -13.74
N ARG A 71 -17.67 -15.49 -12.92
CA ARG A 71 -18.47 -14.35 -13.35
C ARG A 71 -17.99 -13.07 -12.68
N TYR A 72 -18.10 -11.97 -13.41
CA TYR A 72 -17.71 -10.64 -12.96
C TYR A 72 -18.95 -9.77 -12.74
N LYS A 73 -18.82 -8.81 -11.85
CA LYS A 73 -19.76 -7.71 -11.65
C LYS A 73 -19.03 -6.38 -11.65
N VAL A 74 -19.74 -5.31 -11.97
CA VAL A 74 -19.20 -3.95 -11.88
C VAL A 74 -19.07 -3.55 -10.41
N ASP A 75 -17.91 -3.01 -10.03
CA ASP A 75 -17.69 -2.38 -8.73
C ASP A 75 -18.66 -1.20 -8.57
N GLU A 76 -19.52 -1.27 -7.55
CA GLU A 76 -20.56 -0.27 -7.29
C GLU A 76 -20.01 1.16 -7.20
N GLN A 77 -18.82 1.35 -6.66
CA GLN A 77 -18.18 2.66 -6.54
C GLN A 77 -17.71 3.21 -7.90
N LYS A 78 -17.58 2.34 -8.90
CA LYS A 78 -17.10 2.68 -10.25
C LYS A 78 -18.18 2.52 -11.33
N ARG A 79 -19.43 2.30 -10.93
CA ARG A 79 -20.56 2.04 -11.84
C ARG A 79 -20.71 3.12 -12.91
N ASP A 80 -20.68 4.40 -12.53
CA ASP A 80 -20.85 5.50 -13.48
C ASP A 80 -19.72 5.58 -14.51
N MET A 81 -18.49 5.25 -14.09
CA MET A 81 -17.36 5.19 -15.02
C MET A 81 -17.50 4.03 -16.00
N ALA A 82 -17.85 2.85 -15.52
CA ALA A 82 -18.09 1.68 -16.37
C ALA A 82 -19.21 1.94 -17.39
N GLN A 83 -20.30 2.58 -16.95
CA GLN A 83 -21.43 2.96 -17.82
C GLN A 83 -21.01 3.95 -18.91
N ARG A 84 -20.27 4.99 -18.56
CA ARG A 84 -19.76 5.98 -19.55
C ARG A 84 -18.84 5.31 -20.57
N LEU A 85 -17.94 4.43 -20.12
CA LEU A 85 -17.00 3.75 -21.02
C LEU A 85 -17.73 2.79 -21.96
N ILE A 86 -18.67 1.96 -21.46
CA ILE A 86 -19.43 1.04 -22.31
C ILE A 86 -20.34 1.78 -23.29
N HIS A 87 -20.95 2.90 -22.86
CA HIS A 87 -21.74 3.76 -23.75
C HIS A 87 -20.88 4.25 -24.90
N LYS A 88 -19.70 4.83 -24.60
CA LYS A 88 -18.75 5.32 -25.61
C LYS A 88 -18.33 4.22 -26.60
N LEU A 89 -18.04 3.00 -26.10
CA LEU A 89 -17.65 1.86 -26.94
C LEU A 89 -18.78 1.36 -27.85
N LYS A 90 -20.04 1.42 -27.41
CA LYS A 90 -21.20 0.95 -28.19
C LYS A 90 -21.71 1.99 -29.20
N THR A 91 -21.53 3.28 -28.93
CA THR A 91 -22.09 4.35 -29.76
C THR A 91 -21.07 5.06 -30.63
N GLY A 92 -19.76 4.81 -30.39
CA GLY A 92 -18.69 5.56 -31.05
C GLY A 92 -18.34 5.11 -32.47
N ASN A 93 -18.99 4.04 -33.00
CA ASN A 93 -18.71 3.49 -34.34
C ASN A 93 -17.21 3.26 -34.59
N TYR A 94 -16.56 2.50 -33.69
CA TYR A 94 -15.15 2.15 -33.80
C TYR A 94 -14.96 0.87 -34.59
N ASP A 95 -13.89 0.83 -35.41
CA ASP A 95 -13.47 -0.35 -36.15
C ASP A 95 -12.61 -1.29 -35.29
N PHE A 96 -11.93 -0.76 -34.26
CA PHE A 96 -11.05 -1.52 -33.38
C PHE A 96 -10.83 -0.82 -32.02
N VAL A 97 -10.32 -1.60 -31.07
CA VAL A 97 -9.94 -1.14 -29.72
C VAL A 97 -8.44 -1.37 -29.51
N ILE A 98 -7.75 -0.41 -28.92
CA ILE A 98 -6.37 -0.57 -28.46
C ILE A 98 -6.35 -0.69 -26.93
N ASN A 99 -5.91 -1.85 -26.44
CA ASN A 99 -5.59 -2.04 -25.03
C ASN A 99 -4.24 -1.37 -24.71
N ALA A 100 -4.26 -0.25 -24.01
CA ALA A 100 -3.11 0.49 -23.53
C ALA A 100 -3.01 0.50 -21.99
N CYS A 101 -3.54 -0.54 -21.33
CA CYS A 101 -3.25 -0.76 -19.92
C CYS A 101 -1.78 -1.14 -19.71
N ASP A 102 -1.30 -1.09 -18.48
CA ASP A 102 0.10 -1.39 -18.13
C ASP A 102 0.57 -2.70 -18.77
N ALA A 103 1.83 -2.75 -19.17
CA ALA A 103 2.41 -3.87 -19.93
C ALA A 103 2.73 -5.08 -19.02
N ALA A 104 1.70 -5.62 -18.32
CA ALA A 104 1.82 -6.72 -17.38
C ALA A 104 0.51 -7.54 -17.30
N ARG A 105 0.53 -8.68 -16.59
CA ARG A 105 -0.67 -9.52 -16.35
C ARG A 105 -1.84 -8.72 -15.78
N GLU A 106 -1.57 -7.77 -14.88
CA GLU A 106 -2.60 -6.94 -14.25
C GLU A 106 -3.35 -6.08 -15.27
N GLY A 107 -2.62 -5.41 -16.18
CA GLY A 107 -3.22 -4.60 -17.23
C GLY A 107 -4.06 -5.43 -18.22
N GLU A 108 -3.62 -6.67 -18.51
CA GLU A 108 -4.44 -7.61 -19.30
C GLU A 108 -5.73 -7.99 -18.56
N LEU A 109 -5.65 -8.27 -17.26
CA LEU A 109 -6.81 -8.63 -16.46
C LEU A 109 -7.82 -7.48 -16.38
N ILE A 110 -7.36 -6.25 -16.15
CA ILE A 110 -8.21 -5.04 -16.11
C ILE A 110 -8.98 -4.87 -17.42
N PHE A 111 -8.28 -4.96 -18.56
CA PHE A 111 -8.88 -4.78 -19.88
C PHE A 111 -9.85 -5.92 -20.21
N TRP A 112 -9.39 -7.19 -20.16
CA TRP A 112 -10.15 -8.32 -20.64
C TRP A 112 -11.34 -8.67 -19.75
N SER A 113 -11.25 -8.49 -18.44
CA SER A 113 -12.42 -8.67 -17.56
C SER A 113 -13.57 -7.73 -17.96
N PHE A 114 -13.28 -6.47 -18.27
CA PHE A 114 -14.25 -5.50 -18.75
C PHE A 114 -14.77 -5.83 -20.16
N TYR A 115 -13.85 -6.12 -21.09
CA TYR A 115 -14.15 -6.36 -22.49
C TYR A 115 -15.08 -7.55 -22.69
N GLU A 116 -14.77 -8.69 -22.05
CA GLU A 116 -15.54 -9.93 -22.15
C GLU A 116 -16.86 -9.86 -21.37
N HIS A 117 -16.88 -9.26 -20.19
CA HIS A 117 -18.10 -9.07 -19.40
C HIS A 117 -19.16 -8.32 -20.20
N HIS A 118 -18.76 -7.29 -20.93
CA HIS A 118 -19.68 -6.51 -21.77
C HIS A 118 -19.90 -7.09 -23.17
N LYS A 119 -19.34 -8.28 -23.45
CA LYS A 119 -19.49 -9.02 -24.72
C LYS A 119 -19.17 -8.16 -25.97
N LEU A 120 -18.09 -7.37 -25.86
CA LEU A 120 -17.61 -6.55 -26.96
C LEU A 120 -17.00 -7.45 -28.05
N LYS A 121 -17.10 -7.03 -29.35
CA LYS A 121 -16.68 -7.86 -30.50
C LYS A 121 -15.71 -7.15 -31.43
N LEU A 122 -15.26 -5.94 -31.09
CA LEU A 122 -14.32 -5.19 -31.92
C LEU A 122 -12.95 -5.88 -31.94
N PRO A 123 -12.20 -5.85 -33.04
CA PRO A 123 -10.81 -6.30 -33.06
C PRO A 123 -9.98 -5.56 -31.99
N VAL A 124 -9.15 -6.29 -31.25
CA VAL A 124 -8.31 -5.72 -30.17
C VAL A 124 -6.86 -5.77 -30.60
N TYR A 125 -6.18 -4.66 -30.41
CA TYR A 125 -4.74 -4.53 -30.56
C TYR A 125 -4.12 -4.12 -29.22
N ARG A 126 -2.86 -4.49 -29.01
CA ARG A 126 -2.13 -4.18 -27.78
C ARG A 126 -1.08 -3.10 -28.03
N TYR A 127 -1.22 -2.00 -27.33
CA TYR A 127 -0.16 -1.00 -27.16
C TYR A 127 0.81 -1.48 -26.08
N TRP A 128 2.08 -1.68 -26.43
CA TRP A 128 3.10 -2.17 -25.50
C TRP A 128 4.25 -1.20 -25.41
N ALA A 129 4.35 -0.47 -24.29
CA ALA A 129 5.43 0.48 -24.05
C ALA A 129 5.87 0.44 -22.58
N SER A 130 7.18 0.52 -22.35
CA SER A 130 7.77 0.59 -21.02
C SER A 130 7.92 2.02 -20.49
N GLU A 131 7.71 3.01 -21.36
CA GLU A 131 7.77 4.44 -21.06
C GLU A 131 6.76 5.21 -21.91
N ASN A 132 6.20 6.28 -21.33
CA ASN A 132 5.30 7.19 -22.04
C ASN A 132 6.02 8.43 -22.60
N THR A 133 7.25 8.24 -23.12
CA THR A 133 7.96 9.29 -23.89
C THR A 133 7.40 9.40 -25.31
N ALA A 134 7.56 10.57 -25.96
CA ALA A 134 7.03 10.78 -27.31
C ALA A 134 7.51 9.71 -28.29
N ALA A 135 8.83 9.49 -28.38
CA ALA A 135 9.42 8.55 -29.32
C ALA A 135 8.93 7.10 -29.11
N LYS A 136 8.83 6.67 -27.85
CA LYS A 136 8.36 5.31 -27.53
C LYS A 136 6.87 5.14 -27.71
N THR A 137 6.08 6.16 -27.39
CA THR A 137 4.63 6.17 -27.66
C THR A 137 4.36 6.02 -29.15
N ILE A 138 5.02 6.81 -29.99
CA ILE A 138 4.84 6.73 -31.45
C ILE A 138 5.28 5.38 -31.99
N LYS A 139 6.46 4.89 -31.58
CA LYS A 139 6.95 3.57 -31.98
C LYS A 139 5.97 2.44 -31.56
N ALA A 140 5.40 2.49 -30.37
CA ALA A 140 4.45 1.48 -29.91
C ALA A 140 3.11 1.55 -30.66
N LEU A 141 2.63 2.75 -31.01
CA LEU A 141 1.42 2.93 -31.84
C LEU A 141 1.64 2.47 -33.30
N GLN A 142 2.85 2.58 -33.81
CA GLN A 142 3.22 2.07 -35.15
C GLN A 142 3.38 0.55 -35.18
N ASN A 143 3.64 -0.08 -34.00
CA ASN A 143 3.90 -1.51 -33.85
C ASN A 143 2.92 -2.15 -32.84
N LEU A 144 1.62 -1.94 -33.06
CA LEU A 144 0.57 -2.56 -32.24
C LEU A 144 0.58 -4.08 -32.41
N LEU A 145 0.52 -4.81 -31.30
CA LEU A 145 0.51 -6.27 -31.28
C LEU A 145 -0.92 -6.78 -31.44
N PRO A 146 -1.16 -7.83 -32.24
CA PRO A 146 -2.47 -8.45 -32.37
C PRO A 146 -2.83 -9.26 -31.11
N GLU A 147 -4.14 -9.43 -30.82
CA GLU A 147 -4.65 -10.18 -29.66
C GLU A 147 -4.02 -11.57 -29.51
N LYS A 148 -3.81 -12.27 -30.62
CA LYS A 148 -3.25 -13.63 -30.61
C LYS A 148 -1.91 -13.74 -29.90
N GLU A 149 -1.08 -12.68 -29.95
CA GLU A 149 0.22 -12.67 -29.29
C GLU A 149 0.12 -12.46 -27.78
N MET A 150 -1.03 -11.89 -27.31
CA MET A 150 -1.30 -11.63 -25.90
C MET A 150 -2.16 -12.71 -25.23
N ARG A 151 -2.63 -13.72 -26.00
CA ARG A 151 -3.56 -14.73 -25.49
C ARG A 151 -3.03 -15.48 -24.27
N GLY A 152 -1.78 -15.91 -24.30
CA GLY A 152 -1.17 -16.61 -23.17
C GLY A 152 -1.08 -15.73 -21.92
N LEU A 153 -0.76 -14.45 -22.07
CA LEU A 153 -0.70 -13.50 -20.96
C LEU A 153 -2.08 -13.24 -20.34
N LYS A 154 -3.10 -13.07 -21.19
CA LYS A 154 -4.51 -12.94 -20.81
C LYS A 154 -5.00 -14.14 -20.00
N GLU A 155 -4.77 -15.37 -20.50
CA GLU A 155 -5.22 -16.58 -19.82
C GLU A 155 -4.46 -16.79 -18.48
N SER A 156 -3.15 -16.54 -18.45
CA SER A 156 -2.35 -16.59 -17.23
C SER A 156 -2.86 -15.62 -16.17
N ALA A 157 -3.26 -14.39 -16.56
CA ALA A 157 -3.81 -13.40 -15.65
C ALA A 157 -5.14 -13.83 -15.02
N LYS A 158 -6.07 -14.35 -15.84
CA LYS A 158 -7.37 -14.86 -15.40
C LYS A 158 -7.22 -16.06 -14.46
N LEU A 159 -6.42 -17.05 -14.85
CA LEU A 159 -6.19 -18.25 -14.04
C LEU A 159 -5.60 -17.91 -12.68
N ARG A 160 -4.68 -16.94 -12.61
CA ARG A 160 -4.15 -16.45 -11.33
C ARG A 160 -5.26 -15.90 -10.44
N GLN A 161 -6.13 -15.03 -10.95
CA GLN A 161 -7.24 -14.45 -10.19
C GLN A 161 -8.24 -15.53 -9.74
N HIS A 162 -8.59 -16.47 -10.61
CA HIS A 162 -9.51 -17.56 -10.29
C HIS A 162 -8.95 -18.48 -9.20
N TYR A 163 -7.66 -18.80 -9.29
CA TYR A 163 -7.00 -19.62 -8.28
C TYR A 163 -6.91 -18.92 -6.92
N ASP A 164 -6.54 -17.62 -6.91
CA ASP A 164 -6.51 -16.84 -5.69
C ASP A 164 -7.90 -16.75 -5.04
N TRP A 165 -8.97 -16.68 -5.83
CA TRP A 165 -10.34 -16.76 -5.33
C TRP A 165 -10.67 -18.15 -4.75
N LEU A 166 -10.36 -19.24 -5.47
CA LEU A 166 -10.64 -20.61 -5.02
C LEU A 166 -9.95 -20.91 -3.69
N VAL A 167 -8.65 -20.65 -3.59
CA VAL A 167 -7.87 -20.86 -2.36
C VAL A 167 -8.39 -19.94 -1.25
N GLY A 168 -8.52 -18.67 -1.54
CA GLY A 168 -8.91 -17.66 -0.56
C GLY A 168 -10.27 -17.94 0.06
N MET A 169 -11.27 -18.26 -0.76
CA MET A 169 -12.63 -18.52 -0.28
C MET A 169 -12.76 -19.86 0.44
N ASN A 170 -12.25 -20.94 -0.16
CA ASN A 170 -12.42 -22.27 0.40
C ASN A 170 -11.60 -22.48 1.68
N PHE A 171 -10.32 -22.14 1.66
CA PHE A 171 -9.45 -22.39 2.82
C PHE A 171 -9.78 -21.45 3.98
N SER A 172 -10.09 -20.17 3.68
CA SER A 172 -10.50 -19.24 4.75
C SER A 172 -11.78 -19.69 5.43
N ARG A 173 -12.77 -20.19 4.67
CA ARG A 173 -14.01 -20.70 5.25
C ARG A 173 -13.81 -22.03 5.99
N ALA A 174 -13.06 -22.97 5.42
CA ALA A 174 -12.77 -24.25 6.08
C ALA A 174 -12.10 -24.02 7.44
N VAL A 175 -11.01 -23.25 7.46
CA VAL A 175 -10.33 -22.89 8.72
C VAL A 175 -11.25 -22.08 9.64
N GLY A 176 -11.97 -21.10 9.12
CA GLY A 176 -12.87 -20.25 9.89
C GLY A 176 -13.99 -21.01 10.58
N ILE A 177 -14.61 -21.98 9.89
CA ILE A 177 -15.66 -22.87 10.46
C ILE A 177 -15.05 -23.72 11.57
N LYS A 178 -13.93 -24.38 11.31
CA LYS A 178 -13.31 -25.33 12.25
C LYS A 178 -12.70 -24.65 13.46
N THR A 179 -12.26 -23.40 13.32
CA THR A 179 -11.65 -22.62 14.41
C THR A 179 -12.58 -21.61 15.05
N ASN A 180 -13.84 -21.52 14.59
CA ASN A 180 -14.80 -20.50 14.99
C ASN A 180 -14.24 -19.06 14.92
N SER A 181 -13.51 -18.76 13.84
CA SER A 181 -12.83 -17.47 13.62
C SER A 181 -13.07 -16.91 12.23
N LYS A 182 -12.70 -15.65 12.00
CA LYS A 182 -12.62 -15.08 10.63
C LYS A 182 -11.21 -15.29 10.08
N ALA A 183 -10.91 -16.51 9.67
CA ALA A 183 -9.62 -16.80 9.04
C ALA A 183 -9.50 -16.09 7.69
N SER A 184 -8.28 -15.68 7.35
CA SER A 184 -7.93 -15.15 6.03
C SER A 184 -6.71 -15.92 5.54
N ILE A 185 -6.94 -16.87 4.64
CA ILE A 185 -5.90 -17.73 4.07
C ILE A 185 -5.64 -17.30 2.63
N GLY A 186 -4.40 -17.30 2.23
CA GLY A 186 -4.03 -16.97 0.86
C GLY A 186 -2.63 -17.41 0.52
N ARG A 187 -2.41 -17.67 -0.74
CA ARG A 187 -1.21 -18.25 -1.34
C ARG A 187 0.11 -17.52 -0.99
N VAL A 188 0.06 -16.21 -0.82
CA VAL A 188 1.23 -15.39 -0.48
C VAL A 188 1.21 -14.95 0.99
N ILE A 189 0.05 -14.48 1.49
CA ILE A 189 -0.03 -13.93 2.85
C ILE A 189 0.21 -14.99 3.93
N THR A 190 -0.21 -16.24 3.71
CA THR A 190 -0.06 -17.31 4.71
C THR A 190 1.40 -17.70 4.92
N PRO A 191 2.21 -18.02 3.87
CA PRO A 191 3.63 -18.30 4.08
C PRO A 191 4.41 -17.07 4.60
N VAL A 192 4.05 -15.85 4.21
CA VAL A 192 4.68 -14.64 4.79
C VAL A 192 4.37 -14.54 6.30
N THR A 193 3.13 -14.83 6.70
CA THR A 193 2.76 -14.87 8.12
C THR A 193 3.57 -15.94 8.86
N LYS A 194 3.73 -17.13 8.28
CA LYS A 194 4.55 -18.19 8.88
C LYS A 194 6.01 -17.75 9.07
N ILE A 195 6.62 -17.11 8.08
CA ILE A 195 8.00 -16.60 8.19
C ILE A 195 8.17 -15.66 9.39
N ILE A 196 7.20 -14.78 9.64
CA ILE A 196 7.23 -13.85 10.78
C ILE A 196 7.01 -14.59 12.10
N VAL A 197 6.10 -15.57 12.12
CA VAL A 197 5.80 -16.40 13.30
C VAL A 197 6.99 -17.26 13.66
N ASP A 198 7.59 -17.96 12.70
CA ASP A 198 8.77 -18.80 12.93
C ASP A 198 9.95 -17.98 13.49
N ARG A 199 10.12 -16.74 13.01
CA ARG A 199 11.11 -15.81 13.57
C ARG A 199 10.82 -15.45 15.02
N GLU A 200 9.58 -15.21 15.38
CA GLU A 200 9.19 -14.91 16.76
C GLU A 200 9.36 -16.12 17.69
N ILE A 201 9.06 -17.33 17.20
CA ILE A 201 9.32 -18.57 17.92
C ILE A 201 10.83 -18.72 18.16
N ALA A 202 11.64 -18.55 17.11
CA ALA A 202 13.10 -18.61 17.23
C ALA A 202 13.69 -17.58 18.20
N ILE A 203 13.02 -16.43 18.38
CA ILE A 203 13.42 -15.41 19.38
C ILE A 203 13.01 -15.83 20.79
N ARG A 204 11.80 -16.37 20.97
CA ARG A 204 11.27 -16.78 22.28
C ARG A 204 11.99 -18.00 22.84
N ASP A 205 12.31 -18.96 21.96
CA ASP A 205 12.95 -20.21 22.32
C ASP A 205 14.47 -20.12 22.32
N PHE A 206 15.02 -18.91 22.07
CA PHE A 206 16.45 -18.70 22.02
C PHE A 206 17.06 -18.76 23.43
N GLU A 207 18.01 -19.66 23.59
CA GLU A 207 18.83 -19.76 24.79
C GLU A 207 20.18 -19.09 24.55
N PRO A 208 20.50 -18.00 25.24
CA PRO A 208 21.81 -17.37 25.15
C PRO A 208 22.92 -18.31 25.62
N LYS A 209 23.96 -18.46 24.81
CA LYS A 209 25.15 -19.24 25.14
C LYS A 209 26.38 -18.34 25.23
N ASP A 210 27.15 -18.51 26.27
CA ASP A 210 28.43 -17.83 26.43
C ASP A 210 29.46 -18.43 25.48
N PHE A 211 30.34 -17.57 24.97
CA PHE A 211 31.54 -17.96 24.23
C PHE A 211 32.68 -17.05 24.61
N PHE A 212 33.89 -17.50 24.34
CA PHE A 212 35.13 -16.84 24.74
C PHE A 212 36.04 -16.69 23.54
N GLU A 213 36.61 -15.49 23.35
CA GLU A 213 37.59 -15.19 22.32
C GLU A 213 38.89 -14.74 22.98
N ILE A 214 40.06 -15.15 22.39
CA ILE A 214 41.36 -14.73 22.93
C ILE A 214 41.90 -13.63 22.05
N ARG A 215 42.17 -12.45 22.62
CA ARG A 215 42.78 -11.30 21.96
C ARG A 215 44.18 -11.05 22.49
N GLY A 216 45.15 -10.86 21.58
CA GLY A 216 46.49 -10.46 21.90
C GLY A 216 46.79 -9.07 21.37
N ASN A 217 47.54 -8.27 22.15
CA ASN A 217 48.13 -7.02 21.71
C ASN A 217 49.63 -7.24 21.52
N PHE A 218 50.15 -6.80 20.38
CA PHE A 218 51.50 -7.07 19.94
C PHE A 218 52.26 -5.75 19.71
N ASN A 219 53.58 -5.74 20.09
CA ASN A 219 54.52 -4.69 19.74
C ASN A 219 55.44 -5.23 18.63
N SER A 220 55.64 -4.41 17.61
CA SER A 220 56.68 -4.60 16.61
C SER A 220 57.57 -3.34 16.56
N ALA A 221 58.72 -3.41 15.91
CA ALA A 221 59.54 -2.22 15.64
C ALA A 221 58.83 -1.11 14.84
N LYS A 222 57.70 -1.49 14.17
CA LYS A 222 56.94 -0.60 13.26
C LYS A 222 55.62 -0.10 13.87
N GLY A 223 55.30 -0.53 15.09
CA GLY A 223 54.07 -0.10 15.81
C GLY A 223 53.34 -1.21 16.48
N GLU A 224 52.29 -0.85 17.22
CA GLU A 224 51.42 -1.76 17.95
C GLU A 224 50.19 -2.18 17.11
N TYR A 225 49.70 -3.40 17.32
CA TYR A 225 48.47 -3.90 16.74
C TYR A 225 47.86 -5.00 17.60
N ASP A 226 46.51 -5.24 17.42
CA ASP A 226 45.76 -6.30 18.11
C ASP A 226 45.39 -7.41 17.14
N GLY A 227 45.23 -8.60 17.64
CA GLY A 227 44.76 -9.77 16.84
C GLY A 227 43.91 -10.71 17.65
N ILE A 228 43.08 -11.47 16.95
CA ILE A 228 42.24 -12.52 17.53
C ILE A 228 42.88 -13.90 17.26
N TYR A 229 42.93 -14.74 18.28
CA TYR A 229 43.45 -16.09 18.19
C TYR A 229 42.57 -16.97 17.26
N ILE A 230 43.24 -17.76 16.42
CA ILE A 230 42.60 -18.74 15.57
C ILE A 230 43.00 -20.15 16.04
N PRO A 231 42.07 -21.02 16.45
CA PRO A 231 42.33 -22.40 16.76
C PRO A 231 42.95 -23.15 15.57
N ALA A 232 43.88 -24.02 15.87
CA ALA A 232 44.56 -24.82 14.82
C ALA A 232 43.53 -25.65 13.99
N GLY A 233 43.61 -25.48 12.66
CA GLY A 233 42.74 -26.20 11.71
C GLY A 233 41.42 -25.56 11.36
N ASP A 234 41.02 -24.42 11.99
CA ASP A 234 39.79 -23.72 11.70
C ASP A 234 40.05 -22.21 11.63
N SER A 235 40.18 -21.66 10.44
CA SER A 235 40.44 -20.22 10.21
C SER A 235 39.20 -19.33 10.36
N GLU A 236 38.01 -19.93 10.49
CA GLU A 236 36.74 -19.18 10.56
C GLU A 236 36.17 -19.13 11.97
N ASN A 237 36.45 -20.16 12.82
CA ASN A 237 35.93 -20.21 14.18
C ASN A 237 36.95 -19.68 15.20
N THR A 238 36.70 -18.52 15.77
CA THR A 238 37.55 -17.89 16.81
C THR A 238 37.06 -18.15 18.24
N ARG A 239 35.95 -18.89 18.41
CA ARG A 239 35.20 -19.00 19.66
C ARG A 239 35.47 -20.30 20.39
N PHE A 240 35.62 -20.19 21.69
CA PHE A 240 35.66 -21.31 22.64
C PHE A 240 34.32 -21.33 23.39
N GLU A 241 33.76 -22.51 23.59
CA GLU A 241 32.56 -22.70 24.44
C GLU A 241 32.92 -22.83 25.93
N ASP A 242 34.18 -23.17 26.24
CA ASP A 242 34.73 -23.39 27.60
C ASP A 242 35.75 -22.34 27.97
N GLU A 243 35.49 -21.57 29.04
CA GLU A 243 36.37 -20.54 29.56
C GLU A 243 37.69 -21.06 30.07
N ALA A 244 37.69 -22.20 30.76
CA ALA A 244 38.92 -22.76 31.32
C ALA A 244 39.87 -23.20 30.19
N ARG A 245 39.35 -23.75 29.10
CA ARG A 245 40.11 -24.06 27.91
C ARG A 245 40.68 -22.83 27.24
N ALA A 246 39.85 -21.77 27.09
CA ALA A 246 40.32 -20.49 26.53
C ALA A 246 41.45 -19.89 27.40
N ARG A 247 41.27 -19.86 28.72
CA ARG A 247 42.30 -19.32 29.66
C ARG A 247 43.59 -20.18 29.62
N LYS A 248 43.48 -21.51 29.51
CA LYS A 248 44.68 -22.40 29.41
C LYS A 248 45.44 -22.10 28.14
N VAL A 249 44.76 -21.91 27.00
CA VAL A 249 45.38 -21.53 25.72
C VAL A 249 46.03 -20.16 25.84
N ALA A 250 45.32 -19.17 26.39
CA ALA A 250 45.86 -17.80 26.60
C ALA A 250 47.13 -17.78 27.47
N ALA A 251 47.15 -18.64 28.49
CA ALA A 251 48.31 -18.74 29.38
C ALA A 251 49.54 -19.41 28.71
N SER A 252 49.32 -20.22 27.64
CA SER A 252 50.40 -20.91 26.90
C SER A 252 50.94 -20.08 25.71
N VAL A 253 50.40 -18.90 25.45
CA VAL A 253 50.86 -18.01 24.37
C VAL A 253 52.26 -17.52 24.68
N GLY A 254 53.19 -17.67 23.72
CA GLY A 254 54.56 -17.22 23.84
C GLY A 254 54.69 -15.71 23.98
N LYS A 255 55.68 -15.25 24.74
CA LYS A 255 55.95 -13.80 24.93
C LYS A 255 56.60 -13.15 23.72
N THR A 256 57.24 -13.93 22.85
CA THR A 256 57.93 -13.49 21.62
C THR A 256 57.40 -14.35 20.47
N GLY A 257 57.36 -13.81 19.30
CA GLY A 257 56.91 -14.47 18.11
C GLY A 257 57.34 -13.71 16.84
N VAL A 258 56.78 -14.13 15.74
CA VAL A 258 57.07 -13.55 14.42
C VAL A 258 55.85 -13.31 13.63
N VAL A 259 55.89 -12.36 12.72
CA VAL A 259 54.88 -12.19 11.68
C VAL A 259 54.99 -13.37 10.71
N LYS A 260 54.01 -14.24 10.70
CA LYS A 260 54.01 -15.46 9.92
C LYS A 260 53.61 -15.22 8.47
N ASP A 261 52.61 -14.35 8.28
CA ASP A 261 52.05 -14.05 6.93
C ASP A 261 51.48 -12.62 6.88
N VAL A 262 51.60 -12.01 5.71
CA VAL A 262 51.03 -10.69 5.40
C VAL A 262 50.42 -10.74 4.03
N VAL A 263 49.08 -10.80 3.97
CA VAL A 263 48.33 -10.79 2.71
C VAL A 263 47.61 -9.46 2.54
N GLN A 264 47.95 -8.77 1.47
CA GLN A 264 47.28 -7.52 1.07
C GLN A 264 46.52 -7.75 -0.22
N THR A 265 45.23 -7.43 -0.21
CA THR A 265 44.34 -7.58 -1.39
C THR A 265 43.50 -6.34 -1.57
N ASP A 266 43.45 -5.89 -2.80
CA ASP A 266 42.58 -4.78 -3.18
C ASP A 266 41.21 -5.30 -3.56
N LYS A 267 40.19 -4.95 -2.75
CA LYS A 267 38.80 -5.24 -3.04
C LYS A 267 38.22 -4.12 -3.88
N VAL A 268 38.02 -4.39 -5.16
CA VAL A 268 37.34 -3.49 -6.10
C VAL A 268 35.83 -3.74 -6.02
N THR A 269 35.05 -2.68 -5.73
CA THR A 269 33.60 -2.75 -5.64
C THR A 269 33.02 -1.80 -6.67
N ALA A 270 32.35 -2.33 -7.68
CA ALA A 270 31.62 -1.55 -8.68
C ALA A 270 30.38 -0.87 -8.06
N ALA A 271 29.91 0.20 -8.68
CA ALA A 271 28.66 0.83 -8.28
C ALA A 271 27.51 -0.19 -8.36
N PRO A 272 26.57 -0.15 -7.44
CA PRO A 272 25.38 -0.99 -7.54
C PRO A 272 24.54 -0.58 -8.75
N ARG A 273 23.78 -1.53 -9.32
CA ARG A 273 22.86 -1.26 -10.43
C ARG A 273 21.81 -0.22 -10.02
N ALA A 274 21.10 0.34 -10.99
CA ALA A 274 19.96 1.20 -10.74
C ALA A 274 18.89 0.47 -9.89
N TYR A 275 17.89 1.19 -9.42
CA TYR A 275 16.87 0.59 -8.57
C TYR A 275 15.82 -0.21 -9.33
N SER A 276 15.52 -1.41 -8.86
CA SER A 276 14.20 -2.01 -8.97
C SER A 276 13.29 -1.47 -7.85
N LEU A 277 11.98 -1.74 -7.91
CA LEU A 277 11.08 -1.38 -6.81
C LEU A 277 11.53 -2.00 -5.49
N LEU A 278 11.91 -3.27 -5.51
CA LEU A 278 12.33 -4.01 -4.32
C LEU A 278 13.59 -3.42 -3.69
N SER A 279 14.63 -3.16 -4.48
CA SER A 279 15.86 -2.57 -3.94
C SER A 279 15.66 -1.14 -3.45
N LEU A 280 14.78 -0.36 -4.09
CA LEU A 280 14.40 0.98 -3.62
C LEU A 280 13.67 0.92 -2.28
N GLN A 281 12.71 0.02 -2.10
CA GLN A 281 11.97 -0.17 -0.85
C GLN A 281 12.88 -0.60 0.31
N LYS A 282 13.83 -1.50 0.04
CA LYS A 282 14.83 -1.92 1.05
C LYS A 282 15.68 -0.74 1.52
N ASP A 283 16.23 0.05 0.60
CA ASP A 283 17.06 1.18 0.94
C ASP A 283 16.26 2.33 1.57
N ALA A 284 15.05 2.62 1.11
CA ALA A 284 14.16 3.61 1.72
C ALA A 284 13.82 3.25 3.18
N ASN A 285 13.58 1.96 3.46
CA ASN A 285 13.36 1.52 4.84
C ASN A 285 14.63 1.60 5.69
N ARG A 286 15.78 1.16 5.16
CA ARG A 286 17.06 1.22 5.88
C ARG A 286 17.44 2.64 6.25
N LEU A 287 17.31 3.59 5.31
CA LEU A 287 17.72 4.98 5.46
C LEU A 287 16.70 5.86 6.17
N PHE A 288 15.40 5.70 5.85
CA PHE A 288 14.35 6.64 6.23
C PHE A 288 13.22 6.01 7.04
N LYS A 289 13.28 4.68 7.29
CA LYS A 289 12.24 3.91 8.01
C LYS A 289 10.87 3.92 7.32
N LEU A 290 10.82 4.21 6.02
CA LEU A 290 9.59 4.16 5.23
C LEU A 290 9.15 2.71 5.03
N LYS A 291 7.83 2.48 5.04
CA LYS A 291 7.24 1.18 4.69
C LYS A 291 7.32 0.96 3.17
N ALA A 292 7.14 -0.30 2.74
CA ALA A 292 7.22 -0.66 1.33
C ALA A 292 6.10 0.00 0.49
N ASP A 293 4.87 0.02 0.99
CA ASP A 293 3.71 0.66 0.35
C ASP A 293 3.85 2.20 0.31
N GLU A 294 4.37 2.82 1.36
CA GLU A 294 4.68 4.25 1.40
C GLU A 294 5.72 4.62 0.35
N THR A 295 6.81 3.83 0.25
CA THR A 295 7.87 4.03 -0.75
C THR A 295 7.32 3.93 -2.17
N LEU A 296 6.48 2.92 -2.44
CA LEU A 296 5.82 2.77 -3.74
C LEU A 296 4.91 3.96 -4.05
N ALA A 297 4.09 4.40 -3.10
CA ALA A 297 3.19 5.54 -3.29
C ALA A 297 3.97 6.83 -3.61
N ILE A 298 5.08 7.07 -2.93
CA ILE A 298 5.97 8.22 -3.18
C ILE A 298 6.62 8.13 -4.56
N ALA A 299 7.20 6.97 -4.92
CA ALA A 299 7.81 6.78 -6.23
C ALA A 299 6.78 6.91 -7.37
N GLN A 300 5.54 6.44 -7.14
CA GLN A 300 4.42 6.59 -8.08
C GLN A 300 4.04 8.07 -8.25
N ALA A 301 4.05 8.88 -7.18
CA ALA A 301 3.78 10.32 -7.26
C ALA A 301 4.88 11.05 -8.03
N LEU A 302 6.15 10.69 -7.83
CA LEU A 302 7.29 11.23 -8.58
C LEU A 302 7.20 10.90 -10.08
N TYR A 303 6.65 9.75 -10.44
CA TYR A 303 6.37 9.35 -11.82
C TYR A 303 5.11 10.02 -12.38
N ASP A 304 3.96 9.94 -11.69
CA ASP A 304 2.65 10.38 -12.20
C ASP A 304 2.47 11.90 -12.19
N ASN A 305 2.90 12.57 -11.11
CA ASN A 305 2.63 13.99 -10.88
C ASN A 305 3.82 14.88 -11.28
N HIS A 306 5.02 14.50 -10.83
CA HIS A 306 6.25 15.29 -11.06
C HIS A 306 6.96 14.94 -12.35
N LYS A 307 6.74 13.75 -12.93
CA LYS A 307 7.36 13.26 -14.18
C LYS A 307 8.89 13.14 -14.15
N ILE A 308 9.49 13.14 -12.96
CA ILE A 308 10.95 13.17 -12.79
C ILE A 308 11.58 11.78 -12.53
N LEU A 309 10.77 10.73 -12.40
CA LEU A 309 11.21 9.33 -12.35
C LEU A 309 10.55 8.50 -13.43
N SER A 310 11.23 7.42 -13.85
CA SER A 310 10.64 6.36 -14.67
C SER A 310 9.62 5.53 -13.87
N TYR A 311 8.85 4.67 -14.54
CA TYR A 311 7.78 3.86 -13.92
C TYR A 311 8.31 3.00 -12.76
N PRO A 312 7.75 3.12 -11.55
CA PRO A 312 8.35 2.53 -10.36
C PRO A 312 8.05 1.04 -10.17
N ARG A 313 7.04 0.47 -10.83
CA ARG A 313 6.69 -0.95 -10.66
C ARG A 313 7.51 -1.82 -11.62
N THR A 314 8.79 -1.93 -11.36
CA THR A 314 9.73 -2.73 -12.14
C THR A 314 10.55 -3.67 -11.27
N ASP A 315 10.78 -4.87 -11.78
CA ASP A 315 11.65 -5.89 -11.16
C ASP A 315 13.10 -5.77 -11.68
N SER A 316 13.32 -4.95 -12.73
CA SER A 316 14.62 -4.81 -13.36
C SER A 316 15.49 -3.76 -12.67
N GLU A 317 16.75 -4.07 -12.52
CA GLU A 317 17.81 -3.13 -12.11
C GLU A 317 18.66 -2.68 -13.31
N TYR A 318 18.29 -3.12 -14.54
CA TYR A 318 19.00 -2.82 -15.76
C TYR A 318 18.33 -1.67 -16.52
N ILE A 319 19.16 -0.88 -17.18
CA ILE A 319 18.73 0.23 -18.07
C ILE A 319 18.68 -0.31 -19.51
N SER A 320 17.67 0.11 -20.29
CA SER A 320 17.52 -0.29 -21.69
C SER A 320 18.57 0.38 -22.58
N THR A 321 19.05 -0.35 -23.59
CA THR A 321 19.94 0.19 -24.65
C THR A 321 19.34 1.40 -25.34
N SER A 322 18.02 1.49 -25.45
CA SER A 322 17.30 2.61 -26.04
C SER A 322 17.44 3.93 -25.28
N LEU A 323 17.88 3.90 -24.00
CA LEU A 323 18.07 5.08 -23.15
C LEU A 323 19.51 5.60 -23.14
N VAL A 324 20.45 4.85 -23.69
CA VAL A 324 21.87 5.27 -23.74
C VAL A 324 22.07 6.64 -24.41
N PRO A 325 21.39 6.98 -25.53
CA PRO A 325 21.48 8.31 -26.13
C PRO A 325 20.97 9.45 -25.22
N GLU A 326 20.14 9.13 -24.25
CA GLU A 326 19.52 10.11 -23.34
C GLU A 326 20.35 10.38 -22.07
N PHE A 327 21.46 9.68 -21.85
CA PHE A 327 22.27 9.83 -20.64
C PHE A 327 22.70 11.26 -20.37
N ALA A 328 23.17 11.96 -21.40
CA ALA A 328 23.63 13.36 -21.28
C ALA A 328 22.50 14.29 -20.79
N MET A 329 21.30 14.13 -21.32
CA MET A 329 20.11 14.89 -20.91
C MET A 329 19.71 14.56 -19.47
N ARG A 330 19.62 13.26 -19.12
CA ARG A 330 19.25 12.80 -17.79
C ARG A 330 20.24 13.24 -16.72
N ILE A 331 21.55 13.22 -17.01
CA ILE A 331 22.59 13.72 -16.11
C ILE A 331 22.51 15.25 -16.01
N SER A 332 22.26 15.95 -17.11
CA SER A 332 22.17 17.41 -17.12
C SER A 332 21.04 17.93 -16.24
N SER A 333 19.87 17.27 -16.23
CA SER A 333 18.73 17.65 -15.37
C SER A 333 19.06 17.57 -13.87
N LEU A 334 20.09 16.83 -13.47
CA LEU A 334 20.51 16.71 -12.09
C LEU A 334 21.47 17.82 -11.64
N LYS A 335 21.97 18.66 -12.57
CA LYS A 335 22.84 19.80 -12.24
C LYS A 335 22.13 20.90 -11.46
N VAL A 336 20.79 20.95 -11.55
CA VAL A 336 19.97 21.89 -10.73
C VAL A 336 19.77 21.44 -9.29
N VAL A 337 20.18 20.20 -8.97
CA VAL A 337 20.12 19.66 -7.60
C VAL A 337 21.42 19.97 -6.89
N PRO A 338 21.45 20.90 -5.91
CA PRO A 338 22.70 21.42 -5.35
C PRO A 338 23.68 20.34 -4.86
N GLU A 339 23.16 19.30 -4.17
CA GLU A 339 23.97 18.20 -3.63
C GLU A 339 24.54 17.26 -4.70
N LEU A 340 24.03 17.29 -5.94
CA LEU A 340 24.40 16.39 -7.04
C LEU A 340 25.10 17.14 -8.16
N ALA A 341 25.04 18.47 -8.18
CA ALA A 341 25.51 19.32 -9.28
C ALA A 341 26.98 19.05 -9.66
N SER A 342 27.89 19.02 -8.67
CA SER A 342 29.32 18.77 -8.90
C SER A 342 29.59 17.38 -9.46
N PHE A 343 28.87 16.35 -8.98
CA PHE A 343 28.99 14.98 -9.48
C PHE A 343 28.47 14.86 -10.90
N ALA A 344 27.29 15.46 -11.20
CA ALA A 344 26.71 15.46 -12.53
C ALA A 344 27.59 16.21 -13.54
N GLN A 345 28.26 17.29 -13.13
CA GLN A 345 29.19 18.04 -14.00
C GLN A 345 30.47 17.26 -14.28
N ALA A 346 30.93 16.44 -13.34
CA ALA A 346 32.18 15.68 -13.47
C ALA A 346 32.05 14.46 -14.41
N ILE A 347 30.83 14.00 -14.73
CA ILE A 347 30.64 12.84 -15.62
C ILE A 347 30.90 13.23 -17.07
N THR A 348 31.85 12.53 -17.68
CA THR A 348 32.31 12.79 -19.05
C THR A 348 31.58 11.97 -20.11
N ALA A 349 31.62 12.40 -21.36
CA ALA A 349 31.09 11.64 -22.50
C ALA A 349 31.74 10.25 -22.62
N THR A 350 33.05 10.14 -22.31
CA THR A 350 33.77 8.85 -22.29
C THR A 350 33.20 7.88 -21.27
N GLN A 351 32.90 8.34 -20.05
CA GLN A 351 32.26 7.51 -19.01
C GLN A 351 30.86 7.08 -19.44
N MET A 352 30.05 7.99 -20.00
CA MET A 352 28.72 7.64 -20.52
C MET A 352 28.79 6.57 -21.61
N ALA A 353 29.73 6.71 -22.55
CA ALA A 353 29.93 5.74 -23.63
C ALA A 353 30.42 4.38 -23.13
N LYS A 354 31.29 4.36 -22.10
CA LYS A 354 31.75 3.13 -21.41
C LYS A 354 30.58 2.41 -20.78
N ILE A 355 29.75 3.11 -19.99
CA ILE A 355 28.58 2.53 -19.34
C ILE A 355 27.52 2.07 -20.36
N GLY A 356 27.29 2.83 -21.44
CA GLY A 356 26.36 2.44 -22.50
C GLY A 356 26.67 1.09 -23.17
N LYS A 357 27.93 0.63 -23.08
CA LYS A 357 28.39 -0.68 -23.59
C LYS A 357 28.47 -1.77 -22.50
N SER A 358 28.29 -1.42 -21.23
CA SER A 358 28.45 -2.35 -20.11
C SER A 358 27.21 -3.20 -19.89
N LYS A 359 27.32 -4.50 -20.12
CA LYS A 359 26.23 -5.46 -19.85
C LYS A 359 25.90 -5.62 -18.36
N ASP A 360 26.72 -5.09 -17.47
CA ASP A 360 26.42 -5.06 -16.02
C ASP A 360 25.33 -4.07 -15.66
N TYR A 361 25.14 -3.03 -16.47
CA TYR A 361 24.14 -1.97 -16.25
C TYR A 361 23.11 -1.87 -17.37
N ILE A 362 23.51 -2.17 -18.63
CA ILE A 362 22.70 -2.03 -19.83
C ILE A 362 22.45 -3.41 -20.42
N ASN A 363 21.23 -3.95 -20.25
CA ASN A 363 20.95 -5.30 -20.73
C ASN A 363 19.43 -5.50 -20.95
N ASP A 364 19.01 -5.43 -22.21
CA ASP A 364 17.59 -5.59 -22.59
C ASP A 364 17.06 -7.02 -22.31
N ASP A 365 17.92 -8.05 -22.34
CA ASP A 365 17.54 -9.44 -22.05
C ASP A 365 17.14 -9.66 -20.57
N LYS A 366 17.51 -8.72 -19.69
CA LYS A 366 17.20 -8.73 -18.26
C LYS A 366 16.04 -7.80 -17.89
N ILE A 367 15.41 -7.20 -18.88
CA ILE A 367 14.24 -6.33 -18.76
C ILE A 367 13.02 -7.11 -19.24
N ALA A 368 12.08 -7.38 -18.33
CA ALA A 368 10.84 -8.07 -18.71
C ALA A 368 9.82 -7.06 -19.28
N ASP A 369 9.28 -6.19 -18.42
CA ASP A 369 8.23 -5.25 -18.78
C ASP A 369 8.73 -3.80 -18.78
N HIS A 370 9.53 -3.42 -17.78
CA HIS A 370 10.07 -2.07 -17.57
C HIS A 370 11.54 -2.12 -17.15
N HIS A 371 12.32 -1.13 -17.61
CA HIS A 371 13.70 -0.91 -17.14
C HIS A 371 13.71 -0.38 -15.69
N ALA A 372 14.91 -0.27 -15.11
CA ALA A 372 15.13 0.23 -13.76
C ALA A 372 14.54 1.62 -13.50
N ILE A 373 14.31 1.94 -12.21
CA ILE A 373 13.87 3.26 -11.75
C ILE A 373 15.04 4.23 -11.83
N ILE A 374 14.94 5.21 -12.71
CA ILE A 374 15.96 6.25 -12.98
C ILE A 374 15.29 7.62 -13.17
N PRO A 375 16.03 8.74 -13.06
CA PRO A 375 15.51 10.05 -13.40
C PRO A 375 15.21 10.16 -14.92
N THR A 376 14.15 10.91 -15.27
CA THR A 376 13.66 11.02 -16.67
C THR A 376 14.41 12.02 -17.53
N GLY A 377 15.15 12.95 -16.94
CA GLY A 377 15.75 14.07 -17.66
C GLY A 377 14.94 15.37 -17.61
N GLU A 378 13.72 15.31 -17.07
CA GLU A 378 12.98 16.52 -16.70
C GLU A 378 13.64 17.18 -15.47
N GLU A 379 13.77 18.50 -15.49
CA GLU A 379 14.34 19.25 -14.38
C GLU A 379 13.38 19.25 -13.17
N PRO A 380 13.83 18.82 -11.99
CA PRO A 380 12.98 18.78 -10.81
C PRO A 380 12.70 20.18 -10.23
N VAL A 381 11.46 20.45 -9.91
CA VAL A 381 11.07 21.62 -9.10
C VAL A 381 11.14 21.22 -7.62
N LEU A 382 12.35 21.29 -7.03
CA LEU A 382 12.60 20.76 -5.67
C LEU A 382 11.66 21.34 -4.60
N ALA A 383 11.26 22.61 -4.72
CA ALA A 383 10.34 23.27 -3.81
C ALA A 383 8.90 22.70 -3.84
N ALA A 384 8.54 21.98 -4.90
CA ALA A 384 7.24 21.32 -5.05
C ALA A 384 7.20 19.92 -4.44
N LEU A 385 8.36 19.36 -4.05
CA LEU A 385 8.47 18.02 -3.47
C LEU A 385 8.23 18.07 -1.96
N THR A 386 7.46 17.11 -1.47
CA THR A 386 7.40 16.85 -0.03
C THR A 386 8.76 16.34 0.50
N PRO A 387 9.04 16.43 1.80
CA PRO A 387 10.31 15.94 2.36
C PRO A 387 10.61 14.46 2.04
N ASN A 388 9.60 13.61 1.99
CA ASN A 388 9.79 12.20 1.67
C ASN A 388 9.94 11.95 0.16
N GLU A 389 9.25 12.71 -0.70
CA GLU A 389 9.48 12.69 -2.14
C GLU A 389 10.90 13.11 -2.49
N LEU A 390 11.39 14.18 -1.86
CA LEU A 390 12.78 14.61 -2.05
C LEU A 390 13.79 13.52 -1.63
N LYS A 391 13.59 12.87 -0.48
CA LYS A 391 14.46 11.77 -0.02
C LYS A 391 14.52 10.62 -1.02
N ILE A 392 13.37 10.16 -1.52
CA ILE A 392 13.28 9.07 -2.51
C ILE A 392 13.91 9.49 -3.83
N TYR A 393 13.60 10.69 -4.31
CA TYR A 393 14.22 11.23 -5.52
C TYR A 393 15.75 11.26 -5.42
N MET A 394 16.28 11.78 -4.28
CA MET A 394 17.71 11.89 -4.04
C MET A 394 18.44 10.55 -4.05
N ILE A 395 17.88 9.51 -3.44
CA ILE A 395 18.56 8.19 -3.45
C ILE A 395 18.54 7.56 -4.84
N VAL A 396 17.46 7.78 -5.62
CA VAL A 396 17.40 7.30 -7.01
C VAL A 396 18.43 8.03 -7.88
N CYS A 397 18.53 9.35 -7.76
CA CYS A 397 19.50 10.14 -8.53
C CYS A 397 20.95 9.80 -8.16
N ARG A 398 21.26 9.63 -6.84
CA ARG A 398 22.59 9.17 -6.41
C ARG A 398 22.93 7.80 -6.97
N ARG A 399 21.99 6.87 -6.97
CA ARG A 399 22.18 5.52 -7.52
C ARG A 399 22.41 5.57 -9.03
N PHE A 400 21.68 6.41 -9.75
CA PHE A 400 21.85 6.61 -11.18
C PHE A 400 23.22 7.23 -11.52
N LEU A 401 23.65 8.29 -10.82
CA LEU A 401 24.95 8.89 -11.05
C LEU A 401 26.11 7.95 -10.68
N ALA A 402 25.95 7.13 -9.66
CA ALA A 402 26.97 6.18 -9.19
C ALA A 402 27.48 5.25 -10.28
N ILE A 403 26.61 4.81 -11.20
CA ILE A 403 27.00 3.86 -12.27
C ILE A 403 28.00 4.45 -13.26
N PHE A 404 28.11 5.78 -13.35
CA PHE A 404 29.06 6.48 -14.23
C PHE A 404 30.39 6.80 -13.55
N MET A 405 30.49 6.55 -12.24
CA MET A 405 31.69 6.86 -11.45
C MET A 405 32.62 5.65 -11.37
N GLU A 406 33.86 5.91 -10.99
CA GLU A 406 34.86 4.86 -10.78
C GLU A 406 34.48 3.94 -9.62
N PRO A 407 34.92 2.67 -9.62
CA PRO A 407 34.68 1.74 -8.54
C PRO A 407 35.34 2.20 -7.24
N ARG A 408 34.81 1.73 -6.11
CA ARG A 408 35.46 1.87 -4.81
C ARG A 408 36.57 0.83 -4.68
N ILE A 409 37.77 1.24 -4.19
CA ILE A 409 38.88 0.33 -3.96
C ILE A 409 39.30 0.43 -2.48
N VAL A 410 39.21 -0.69 -1.78
CA VAL A 410 39.65 -0.85 -0.41
C VAL A 410 40.74 -1.88 -0.34
N SER A 411 41.91 -1.48 0.16
CA SER A 411 42.99 -2.39 0.43
C SER A 411 42.76 -3.07 1.78
N ASN A 412 42.52 -4.36 1.77
CA ASN A 412 42.40 -5.19 2.95
C ASN A 412 43.71 -5.88 3.23
N THR A 413 44.24 -5.70 4.45
CA THR A 413 45.46 -6.37 4.92
C THR A 413 45.05 -7.41 5.95
N THR A 414 45.48 -8.67 5.75
CA THR A 414 45.38 -9.72 6.74
C THR A 414 46.79 -10.07 7.18
N LEU A 415 47.00 -9.99 8.49
CA LEU A 415 48.25 -10.30 9.15
C LEU A 415 48.08 -11.53 10.03
N LEU A 416 48.95 -12.52 9.89
CA LEU A 416 49.03 -13.68 10.78
C LEU A 416 50.31 -13.56 11.66
N SER A 417 50.08 -13.59 12.97
CA SER A 417 51.17 -13.53 13.98
C SER A 417 51.28 -14.89 14.64
N ASP A 418 52.47 -15.47 14.66
CA ASP A 418 52.79 -16.74 15.33
C ASP A 418 53.50 -16.47 16.65
N MET A 419 52.87 -16.79 17.77
CA MET A 419 53.35 -16.61 19.13
C MET A 419 53.67 -17.99 19.77
N GLY A 420 54.70 -18.63 19.28
CA GLY A 420 55.10 -19.96 19.76
C GLY A 420 54.10 -21.08 19.39
N GLY A 421 53.65 -21.09 18.15
CA GLY A 421 52.65 -22.02 17.66
C GLY A 421 51.19 -21.55 17.81
N HIS A 422 50.95 -20.42 18.46
CA HIS A 422 49.64 -19.82 18.59
C HIS A 422 49.45 -18.72 17.54
N ILE A 423 48.49 -18.94 16.63
CA ILE A 423 48.25 -18.05 15.50
C ILE A 423 47.19 -16.99 15.88
N PHE A 424 47.48 -15.71 15.66
CA PHE A 424 46.59 -14.59 15.80
C PHE A 424 46.36 -13.91 14.43
N LYS A 425 45.11 -13.64 14.11
CA LYS A 425 44.69 -12.94 12.89
C LYS A 425 44.38 -11.48 13.21
N THR A 426 44.97 -10.58 12.46
CA THR A 426 44.67 -9.14 12.47
C THR A 426 44.21 -8.74 11.09
N THR A 427 43.17 -7.91 11.02
CA THR A 427 42.69 -7.37 9.73
C THR A 427 42.71 -5.85 9.76
N GLY A 428 43.18 -5.26 8.68
CA GLY A 428 43.13 -3.81 8.43
C GLY A 428 42.43 -3.51 7.11
N ALA A 429 41.92 -2.28 6.99
CA ALA A 429 41.29 -1.83 5.75
C ALA A 429 41.59 -0.34 5.54
N VAL A 430 42.03 -0.01 4.34
CA VAL A 430 42.37 1.38 3.94
C VAL A 430 41.69 1.69 2.62
N GLU A 431 40.92 2.78 2.57
CA GLU A 431 40.26 3.23 1.34
C GLU A 431 41.28 3.88 0.41
N LYS A 432 41.67 3.18 -0.67
CA LYS A 432 42.58 3.70 -1.70
C LYS A 432 41.86 4.65 -2.69
N GLN A 433 40.61 4.31 -3.01
CA GLN A 433 39.79 5.06 -3.96
C GLN A 433 38.34 5.05 -3.48
N GLN A 434 37.78 6.22 -3.23
CA GLN A 434 36.41 6.36 -2.80
C GLN A 434 35.42 6.04 -3.92
N GLY A 435 35.74 6.46 -5.17
CA GLY A 435 34.90 6.20 -6.32
C GLY A 435 33.45 6.66 -6.13
N PHE A 436 32.49 5.83 -6.56
CA PHE A 436 31.06 6.14 -6.44
C PHE A 436 30.58 6.35 -4.98
N GLN A 437 31.33 5.84 -3.99
CA GLN A 437 31.00 6.01 -2.57
C GLN A 437 30.97 7.48 -2.14
N ALA A 438 31.63 8.37 -2.87
CA ALA A 438 31.62 9.83 -2.64
C ALA A 438 30.19 10.40 -2.63
N LEU A 439 29.26 9.84 -3.44
CA LEU A 439 27.84 10.24 -3.47
C LEU A 439 27.09 9.93 -2.16
N TYR A 440 27.59 8.97 -1.37
CA TYR A 440 26.94 8.50 -0.14
C TYR A 440 27.63 8.97 1.14
N GLY A 441 28.74 9.68 0.99
CA GLY A 441 29.57 10.12 2.12
C GLY A 441 30.47 9.00 2.68
N LYS A 442 31.26 9.33 3.70
CA LYS A 442 32.22 8.42 4.30
C LYS A 442 31.53 7.46 5.28
N THR A 443 31.60 6.16 5.03
CA THR A 443 30.84 5.13 5.77
C THR A 443 31.67 4.35 6.80
N ALA A 444 33.00 4.31 6.68
CA ALA A 444 33.87 3.58 7.59
C ALA A 444 35.15 4.35 7.88
N LYS A 445 35.70 4.16 9.07
CA LYS A 445 37.04 4.64 9.41
C LYS A 445 38.09 3.66 8.92
N ASP A 446 39.14 4.16 8.32
CA ASP A 446 40.31 3.36 7.97
C ASP A 446 40.92 2.74 9.24
N ARG A 447 41.27 1.46 9.15
CA ARG A 447 42.07 0.76 10.14
C ARG A 447 43.43 0.50 9.55
N LEU A 448 44.36 1.43 9.82
CA LEU A 448 45.76 1.29 9.45
C LEU A 448 46.46 0.28 10.34
N LEU A 449 47.19 -0.63 9.73
CA LEU A 449 48.12 -1.54 10.44
C LEU A 449 49.56 -1.06 10.25
N PRO A 450 50.47 -1.35 11.22
CA PRO A 450 51.88 -1.14 11.04
C PRO A 450 52.40 -1.86 9.80
N ALA A 451 53.33 -1.26 9.09
CA ALA A 451 53.94 -1.80 7.87
C ALA A 451 54.93 -2.98 8.18
N VAL A 452 54.44 -4.00 8.87
CA VAL A 452 55.27 -5.18 9.23
C VAL A 452 55.42 -6.10 8.01
N ALA A 453 56.48 -6.88 7.99
CA ALA A 453 56.76 -7.87 6.95
C ALA A 453 56.84 -9.27 7.58
N VAL A 454 56.75 -10.28 6.73
CA VAL A 454 56.94 -11.67 7.13
C VAL A 454 58.32 -11.84 7.73
N GLY A 455 58.42 -12.51 8.90
CA GLY A 455 59.65 -12.67 9.68
C GLY A 455 59.94 -11.55 10.65
N ASP A 456 59.20 -10.43 10.64
CA ASP A 456 59.42 -9.36 11.65
C ASP A 456 59.17 -9.91 13.06
N ALA A 457 60.09 -9.65 13.98
CA ALA A 457 59.96 -10.04 15.38
C ALA A 457 58.87 -9.21 16.08
N ILE A 458 58.06 -9.89 16.87
CA ILE A 458 57.01 -9.29 17.67
C ILE A 458 57.05 -9.76 19.11
N THR A 459 56.57 -8.91 20.00
CA THR A 459 56.42 -9.24 21.42
C THR A 459 54.98 -9.10 21.86
N LEU A 460 54.55 -10.01 22.72
CA LEU A 460 53.23 -9.95 23.33
C LEU A 460 53.23 -8.87 24.42
N LYS A 461 52.40 -7.85 24.29
CA LYS A 461 52.15 -6.81 25.27
C LYS A 461 51.17 -7.30 26.34
N ASP A 462 50.03 -7.83 25.93
CA ASP A 462 49.05 -8.51 26.77
C ASP A 462 48.20 -9.50 25.96
N VAL A 463 47.58 -10.42 26.66
CA VAL A 463 46.59 -11.37 26.12
C VAL A 463 45.41 -11.41 27.06
N LYS A 464 44.19 -11.33 26.46
CA LYS A 464 42.92 -11.31 27.20
C LYS A 464 41.97 -12.36 26.65
N VAL A 465 41.20 -12.97 27.57
CA VAL A 465 40.06 -13.80 27.24
C VAL A 465 38.82 -12.91 27.37
N GLU A 466 38.17 -12.61 26.25
CA GLU A 466 36.98 -11.81 26.20
C GLU A 466 35.76 -12.73 26.16
N LYS A 467 34.80 -12.50 27.07
CA LYS A 467 33.53 -13.20 27.11
C LYS A 467 32.51 -12.50 26.22
N GLY A 468 31.88 -13.22 25.33
CA GLY A 468 30.70 -12.82 24.57
C GLY A 468 29.52 -13.71 24.89
N THR A 469 28.33 -13.27 24.55
CA THR A 469 27.10 -14.07 24.65
C THR A 469 26.36 -14.00 23.32
N THR A 470 25.87 -15.12 22.84
CA THR A 470 25.06 -15.16 21.62
C THR A 470 23.75 -14.38 21.82
N THR A 471 23.23 -13.77 20.76
CA THR A 471 22.00 -12.99 20.78
C THR A 471 20.95 -13.60 19.85
N PRO A 472 19.65 -13.49 20.17
CA PRO A 472 18.61 -14.01 19.31
C PRO A 472 18.60 -13.28 17.95
N PRO A 473 18.03 -13.92 16.90
CA PRO A 473 17.85 -13.24 15.63
C PRO A 473 16.91 -12.03 15.78
N GLN A 474 17.16 -10.98 15.02
CA GLN A 474 16.30 -9.80 15.07
C GLN A 474 14.94 -10.05 14.38
N ARG A 475 13.88 -9.41 14.88
CA ARG A 475 12.59 -9.36 14.20
C ARG A 475 12.73 -8.75 12.82
N TYR A 476 11.79 -9.04 11.93
CA TYR A 476 11.83 -8.50 10.57
C TYR A 476 11.45 -7.01 10.55
N THR A 477 12.33 -6.20 9.95
CA THR A 477 12.00 -4.87 9.44
C THR A 477 11.35 -5.01 8.04
N PRO A 478 10.68 -3.98 7.49
CA PRO A 478 10.25 -4.00 6.10
C PRO A 478 11.36 -4.42 5.12
N ALA A 479 12.56 -3.87 5.28
CA ALA A 479 13.70 -4.21 4.43
C ALA A 479 14.13 -5.68 4.56
N SER A 480 14.27 -6.19 5.79
CA SER A 480 14.71 -7.57 6.00
C SER A 480 13.60 -8.60 5.69
N LEU A 481 12.33 -8.22 5.80
CA LEU A 481 11.23 -9.08 5.34
C LEU A 481 11.21 -9.18 3.82
N LEU A 482 11.32 -8.05 3.09
CA LEU A 482 11.46 -8.07 1.63
C LEU A 482 12.64 -8.91 1.17
N GLU A 483 13.78 -8.82 1.85
CA GLU A 483 14.95 -9.65 1.58
C GLU A 483 14.67 -11.15 1.86
N ALA A 484 13.91 -11.45 2.91
CA ALA A 484 13.47 -12.81 3.21
C ALA A 484 12.54 -13.36 2.12
N LEU A 485 11.63 -12.54 1.59
CA LEU A 485 10.73 -12.93 0.50
C LEU A 485 11.46 -13.10 -0.83
N GLU A 486 12.43 -12.24 -1.14
CA GLU A 486 13.30 -12.38 -2.33
C GLU A 486 14.11 -13.68 -2.30
N HIS A 487 14.64 -14.03 -1.14
CA HIS A 487 15.42 -15.24 -0.93
C HIS A 487 14.62 -16.34 -0.21
N ALA A 488 13.36 -16.51 -0.59
CA ALA A 488 12.46 -17.48 0.05
C ALA A 488 12.94 -18.94 -0.07
N SER A 489 13.86 -19.22 -1.00
CA SER A 489 14.50 -20.53 -1.14
C SER A 489 15.27 -20.98 0.12
N ARG A 490 15.67 -20.05 1.00
CA ARG A 490 16.33 -20.39 2.28
C ARG A 490 15.41 -21.05 3.32
N PHE A 491 14.09 -20.89 3.15
CA PHE A 491 13.08 -21.50 4.03
C PHE A 491 12.61 -22.87 3.55
N VAL A 492 13.29 -23.47 2.60
CA VAL A 492 12.93 -24.74 1.97
C VAL A 492 14.16 -25.62 1.92
N GLU A 493 14.00 -26.90 2.23
CA GLU A 493 15.11 -27.86 2.18
C GLU A 493 15.26 -28.51 0.82
N ASP A 494 14.17 -28.79 0.13
CA ASP A 494 14.16 -29.48 -1.16
C ASP A 494 14.91 -28.72 -2.26
N LYS A 495 15.84 -29.41 -2.96
CA LYS A 495 16.70 -28.82 -3.99
C LYS A 495 15.93 -28.31 -5.22
N ASN A 496 14.87 -29.02 -5.63
CA ASN A 496 14.07 -28.65 -6.80
C ASN A 496 13.22 -27.42 -6.47
N ALA A 497 12.61 -27.40 -5.30
CA ALA A 497 11.88 -26.26 -4.80
C ALA A 497 12.77 -25.00 -4.66
N LYS A 498 14.01 -25.15 -4.17
CA LYS A 498 15.00 -24.05 -4.16
C LYS A 498 15.24 -23.50 -5.55
N LYS A 499 15.42 -24.39 -6.55
CA LYS A 499 15.64 -23.97 -7.94
C LYS A 499 14.44 -23.21 -8.51
N ILE A 500 13.20 -23.68 -8.26
CA ILE A 500 11.96 -23.03 -8.71
C ILE A 500 11.81 -21.66 -8.06
N LEU A 501 12.00 -21.53 -6.74
CA LEU A 501 11.93 -20.27 -6.02
C LEU A 501 12.98 -19.25 -6.48
N ASN A 502 14.20 -19.70 -6.77
CA ASN A 502 15.24 -18.83 -7.30
C ASN A 502 14.90 -18.35 -8.73
N THR A 503 14.27 -19.21 -9.55
CA THR A 503 13.81 -18.85 -10.90
C THR A 503 12.64 -17.86 -10.84
N ALA A 504 11.73 -18.03 -9.88
CA ALA A 504 10.58 -17.15 -9.65
C ALA A 504 10.97 -15.81 -8.97
N LYS A 505 12.25 -15.59 -8.65
CA LYS A 505 12.75 -14.41 -7.92
C LYS A 505 12.08 -14.18 -6.57
N GLY A 506 11.75 -15.27 -5.85
CA GLY A 506 11.19 -15.22 -4.50
C GLY A 506 9.68 -15.42 -4.42
N LEU A 507 9.09 -14.99 -3.31
CA LEU A 507 7.67 -15.18 -2.96
C LEU A 507 6.84 -13.94 -3.34
N GLY A 508 6.19 -13.99 -4.51
CA GLY A 508 5.36 -12.92 -5.07
C GLY A 508 6.17 -11.81 -5.75
N ALA A 509 5.55 -11.12 -6.71
CA ALA A 509 6.16 -9.94 -7.35
C ALA A 509 6.31 -8.77 -6.36
N PRO A 510 7.24 -7.83 -6.53
CA PRO A 510 7.50 -6.72 -5.60
C PRO A 510 6.27 -5.88 -5.25
N SER A 511 5.40 -5.60 -6.20
CA SER A 511 4.12 -4.90 -5.92
C SER A 511 3.19 -5.73 -5.04
N THR A 512 3.12 -7.05 -5.27
CA THR A 512 2.35 -7.99 -4.44
C THR A 512 2.94 -8.10 -3.03
N GLN A 513 4.27 -8.10 -2.89
CA GLN A 513 4.93 -8.13 -1.58
C GLN A 513 4.57 -6.90 -0.74
N SER A 514 4.56 -5.70 -1.33
CA SER A 514 4.12 -4.47 -0.66
C SER A 514 2.67 -4.55 -0.16
N ASP A 515 1.76 -5.05 -1.00
CA ASP A 515 0.34 -5.22 -0.66
C ASP A 515 0.15 -6.27 0.45
N VAL A 516 0.93 -7.36 0.41
CA VAL A 516 0.88 -8.39 1.46
C VAL A 516 1.35 -7.83 2.79
N MET A 517 2.44 -7.05 2.82
CA MET A 517 2.95 -6.43 4.04
C MET A 517 1.91 -5.48 4.67
N LYS A 518 1.20 -4.70 3.86
CA LYS A 518 0.07 -3.89 4.32
C LYS A 518 -1.07 -4.76 4.89
N LYS A 519 -1.42 -5.84 4.18
CA LYS A 519 -2.46 -6.78 4.62
C LYS A 519 -2.12 -7.52 5.91
N LEU A 520 -0.83 -7.70 6.27
CA LEU A 520 -0.45 -8.28 7.58
C LEU A 520 -1.03 -7.46 8.74
N GLU A 521 -0.97 -6.14 8.66
CA GLU A 521 -1.54 -5.24 9.67
C GLU A 521 -3.08 -5.20 9.58
N GLU A 522 -3.64 -5.01 8.37
CA GLU A 522 -5.09 -4.91 8.14
C GLU A 522 -5.85 -6.19 8.56
N LYS A 523 -5.24 -7.35 8.39
CA LYS A 523 -5.81 -8.67 8.75
C LYS A 523 -5.44 -9.13 10.16
N ASN A 524 -4.78 -8.26 10.93
CA ASN A 524 -4.35 -8.56 12.31
C ASN A 524 -3.41 -9.78 12.42
N PHE A 525 -2.55 -9.99 11.42
CA PHE A 525 -1.50 -11.01 11.49
C PHE A 525 -0.24 -10.50 12.19
N ALA A 526 0.08 -9.21 12.02
CA ALA A 526 1.20 -8.58 12.70
C ALA A 526 0.84 -7.15 13.15
N THR A 527 1.48 -6.69 14.22
CA THR A 527 1.60 -5.27 14.56
C THR A 527 2.92 -4.72 14.03
N PHE A 528 2.96 -3.43 13.76
CA PHE A 528 4.18 -2.75 13.32
C PHE A 528 4.63 -1.76 14.38
N GLU A 529 5.74 -2.06 15.07
CA GLU A 529 6.26 -1.27 16.18
C GLU A 529 7.77 -1.07 16.06
N LYS A 530 8.24 0.16 16.24
CA LYS A 530 9.68 0.51 16.18
C LYS A 530 10.39 -0.04 14.93
N ASN A 531 9.71 -0.01 13.78
CA ASN A 531 10.19 -0.52 12.49
C ASN A 531 10.28 -2.07 12.40
N PHE A 532 9.58 -2.82 13.27
CA PHE A 532 9.53 -4.28 13.24
C PHE A 532 8.11 -4.81 13.09
N TYR A 533 7.97 -5.90 12.34
CA TYR A 533 6.76 -6.71 12.32
C TYR A 533 6.79 -7.69 13.50
N ILE A 534 5.75 -7.65 14.34
CA ILE A 534 5.57 -8.53 15.50
C ILE A 534 4.30 -9.33 15.26
N PRO A 535 4.34 -10.67 15.19
CA PRO A 535 3.13 -11.47 14.95
C PRO A 535 2.17 -11.33 16.12
N THR A 536 0.89 -11.25 15.82
CA THR A 536 -0.15 -11.26 16.84
C THR A 536 -0.36 -12.67 17.41
N LYS A 537 -1.01 -12.77 18.55
CA LYS A 537 -1.43 -14.08 19.09
C LYS A 537 -2.27 -14.84 18.07
N TYR A 538 -3.18 -14.16 17.37
CA TYR A 538 -4.00 -14.78 16.33
C TYR A 538 -3.14 -15.39 15.20
N ALA A 539 -2.10 -14.71 14.74
CA ALA A 539 -1.20 -15.24 13.71
C ALA A 539 -0.42 -16.47 14.21
N MET A 540 0.08 -16.42 15.47
CA MET A 540 0.77 -17.54 16.11
C MET A 540 -0.15 -18.77 16.17
N ASP A 541 -1.38 -18.59 16.67
CA ASP A 541 -2.36 -19.66 16.80
C ASP A 541 -2.78 -20.21 15.43
N LEU A 542 -3.00 -19.35 14.43
CA LEU A 542 -3.36 -19.75 13.07
C LEU A 542 -2.26 -20.59 12.41
N VAL A 543 -1.00 -20.15 12.49
CA VAL A 543 0.13 -20.90 11.93
C VAL A 543 0.31 -22.24 12.64
N SER A 544 0.13 -22.29 13.95
CA SER A 544 0.15 -23.55 14.72
C SER A 544 -0.93 -24.53 14.24
N VAL A 545 -2.14 -24.05 13.94
CA VAL A 545 -3.24 -24.88 13.42
C VAL A 545 -2.99 -25.35 12.00
N LEU A 546 -2.43 -24.49 11.16
CA LEU A 546 -2.11 -24.84 9.78
C LEU A 546 -0.90 -25.77 9.68
N GLY A 547 0.04 -25.71 10.62
CA GLY A 547 1.24 -26.54 10.66
C GLY A 547 2.10 -26.43 9.38
N GLU A 548 2.63 -27.56 8.93
CA GLU A 548 3.53 -27.64 7.76
C GLU A 548 2.79 -27.90 6.43
N ARG A 549 1.50 -27.54 6.34
CA ARG A 549 0.73 -27.68 5.10
C ARG A 549 1.30 -26.83 3.98
N ASP A 550 1.13 -27.28 2.74
CA ASP A 550 1.63 -26.61 1.52
C ASP A 550 1.25 -25.13 1.44
N ILE A 551 0.06 -24.76 1.94
CA ILE A 551 -0.40 -23.37 1.95
C ILE A 551 0.48 -22.45 2.83
N CYS A 552 1.21 -23.00 3.76
CA CYS A 552 2.19 -22.32 4.60
C CYS A 552 3.59 -22.25 3.97
N SER A 553 3.82 -23.01 2.90
CA SER A 553 5.11 -23.09 2.22
C SER A 553 5.21 -22.12 1.05
N PRO A 554 6.35 -21.45 0.85
CA PRO A 554 6.61 -20.66 -0.36
C PRO A 554 6.60 -21.51 -1.65
N ILE A 555 6.83 -22.82 -1.56
CA ILE A 555 6.93 -23.76 -2.71
C ILE A 555 5.64 -23.77 -3.53
N LEU A 556 4.49 -23.83 -2.87
CA LEU A 556 3.19 -23.82 -3.54
C LEU A 556 3.06 -22.62 -4.49
N THR A 557 3.37 -21.43 -3.99
CA THR A 557 3.28 -20.21 -4.80
C THR A 557 4.26 -20.23 -5.97
N ALA A 558 5.50 -20.70 -5.75
CA ALA A 558 6.51 -20.78 -6.80
C ALA A 558 6.10 -21.77 -7.90
N ASN A 559 5.62 -22.97 -7.54
CA ASN A 559 5.15 -23.96 -8.50
C ASN A 559 4.01 -23.42 -9.37
N TRP A 560 3.05 -22.73 -8.75
CA TRP A 560 1.92 -22.17 -9.49
C TRP A 560 2.32 -20.97 -10.36
N GLU A 561 3.22 -20.11 -9.93
CA GLU A 561 3.75 -19.03 -10.79
C GLU A 561 4.55 -19.60 -11.98
N ALA A 562 5.31 -20.69 -11.78
CA ALA A 562 5.99 -21.37 -12.88
C ALA A 562 5.00 -21.92 -13.92
N LYS A 563 3.92 -22.58 -13.47
CA LYS A 563 2.84 -23.06 -14.36
C LYS A 563 2.10 -21.92 -15.08
N LEU A 564 1.84 -20.81 -14.40
CA LEU A 564 1.26 -19.62 -15.03
C LEU A 564 2.17 -19.02 -16.10
N GLU A 565 3.49 -19.12 -15.92
CA GLU A 565 4.45 -18.72 -16.95
C GLU A 565 4.47 -19.68 -18.15
N GLU A 566 4.28 -21.00 -17.94
CA GLU A 566 4.08 -21.97 -19.02
C GLU A 566 2.79 -21.70 -19.80
N ILE A 567 1.68 -21.34 -19.12
CA ILE A 567 0.43 -20.91 -19.76
C ILE A 567 0.67 -19.64 -20.62
N ARG A 568 1.45 -18.68 -20.12
CA ARG A 568 1.84 -17.51 -20.91
C ARG A 568 2.55 -17.89 -22.22
N LYS A 569 3.31 -18.98 -22.21
CA LYS A 569 4.03 -19.55 -23.37
C LYS A 569 3.18 -20.50 -24.22
N GLY A 570 1.91 -20.74 -23.86
CA GLY A 570 0.99 -21.54 -24.67
C GLY A 570 0.68 -22.95 -24.14
N ALA A 571 1.01 -23.26 -22.88
CA ALA A 571 0.62 -24.52 -22.25
C ALA A 571 -0.91 -24.63 -22.06
N SER A 572 -1.40 -25.86 -21.77
CA SER A 572 -2.83 -26.17 -21.67
C SER A 572 -3.51 -25.49 -20.48
N VAL A 573 -4.47 -24.61 -20.77
CA VAL A 573 -5.31 -23.94 -19.78
C VAL A 573 -6.19 -24.93 -19.02
N GLU A 574 -6.76 -25.93 -19.72
CA GLU A 574 -7.73 -26.89 -19.13
C GLU A 574 -7.04 -27.87 -18.18
N GLU A 575 -5.82 -28.26 -18.48
CA GLU A 575 -5.03 -29.11 -17.58
C GLU A 575 -4.73 -28.39 -16.27
N PHE A 576 -4.25 -27.17 -16.34
CA PHE A 576 -3.98 -26.34 -15.17
C PHE A 576 -5.24 -26.09 -14.34
N ARG A 577 -6.40 -25.84 -14.99
CA ARG A 577 -7.69 -25.65 -14.32
C ARG A 577 -8.09 -26.91 -13.53
N ARG A 578 -7.94 -28.09 -14.12
CA ARG A 578 -8.24 -29.38 -13.44
C ARG A 578 -7.37 -29.55 -12.20
N GLU A 579 -6.06 -29.32 -12.31
CA GLU A 579 -5.14 -29.40 -11.18
C GLU A 579 -5.51 -28.41 -10.06
N MET A 580 -5.88 -27.18 -10.40
CA MET A 580 -6.31 -26.19 -9.41
C MET A 580 -7.55 -26.66 -8.64
N ILE A 581 -8.56 -27.15 -9.36
CA ILE A 581 -9.82 -27.64 -8.76
C ILE A 581 -9.55 -28.84 -7.87
N GLN A 582 -8.75 -29.79 -8.35
CA GLN A 582 -8.37 -30.96 -7.58
C GLN A 582 -7.64 -30.57 -6.30
N TYR A 583 -6.62 -29.74 -6.41
CA TYR A 583 -5.83 -29.27 -5.26
C TYR A 583 -6.72 -28.58 -4.21
N VAL A 584 -7.59 -27.67 -4.64
CA VAL A 584 -8.49 -26.95 -3.73
C VAL A 584 -9.51 -27.89 -3.08
N THR A 585 -10.03 -28.86 -3.83
CA THR A 585 -11.00 -29.83 -3.31
C THR A 585 -10.38 -30.71 -2.22
N GLU A 586 -9.25 -31.35 -2.53
CA GLU A 586 -8.55 -32.25 -1.62
C GLU A 586 -8.10 -31.53 -0.34
N ASN A 587 -7.45 -30.37 -0.47
CA ASN A 587 -6.96 -29.62 0.66
C ASN A 587 -8.11 -28.98 1.50
N THR A 588 -9.23 -28.60 0.88
CA THR A 588 -10.39 -28.12 1.65
C THR A 588 -10.96 -29.24 2.53
N GLN A 589 -11.08 -30.47 1.98
CA GLN A 589 -11.54 -31.63 2.73
C GLN A 589 -10.56 -32.03 3.85
N GLU A 590 -9.25 -31.96 3.56
CA GLU A 590 -8.21 -32.20 4.55
C GLU A 590 -8.28 -31.20 5.72
N LEU A 591 -8.42 -29.90 5.43
CA LEU A 591 -8.58 -28.85 6.45
C LEU A 591 -9.84 -29.09 7.30
N LEU A 592 -10.95 -29.48 6.69
CA LEU A 592 -12.18 -29.77 7.41
C LEU A 592 -12.08 -31.02 8.30
N LYS A 593 -11.32 -32.02 7.90
CA LYS A 593 -11.13 -33.27 8.65
C LYS A 593 -10.17 -33.11 9.82
N ASN A 594 -9.04 -32.42 9.60
CA ASN A 594 -7.89 -32.47 10.51
C ASN A 594 -7.76 -31.25 11.44
N ILE A 595 -8.57 -30.20 11.26
CA ILE A 595 -8.60 -29.06 12.19
C ILE A 595 -9.77 -29.24 13.18
N ASN A 596 -9.44 -29.35 14.47
CA ASN A 596 -10.42 -29.48 15.56
C ASN A 596 -10.02 -28.60 16.76
N VAL A 597 -9.45 -27.42 16.51
CA VAL A 597 -8.97 -26.48 17.54
C VAL A 597 -9.74 -25.18 17.42
N SER A 598 -10.35 -24.73 18.51
CA SER A 598 -10.88 -23.36 18.58
C SER A 598 -9.71 -22.39 18.70
N LEU A 599 -9.49 -21.55 17.71
CA LEU A 599 -8.59 -20.39 17.87
C LEU A 599 -9.33 -19.44 18.80
N GLY A 600 -8.80 -19.36 20.03
CA GLY A 600 -9.39 -18.71 21.18
C GLY A 600 -10.17 -17.43 20.89
N GLU A 601 -11.13 -17.19 21.76
CA GLU A 601 -12.14 -16.13 21.75
C GLU A 601 -12.12 -15.22 20.52
N LYS A 602 -13.22 -15.20 19.77
CA LYS A 602 -13.53 -14.01 18.99
C LYS A 602 -13.15 -12.83 19.87
N LYS A 603 -12.00 -12.23 19.68
CA LYS A 603 -11.89 -10.82 20.03
C LYS A 603 -13.00 -10.19 19.18
N SER A 604 -14.19 -10.03 19.76
CA SER A 604 -14.96 -8.85 19.46
C SER A 604 -13.89 -7.79 19.27
N SER A 605 -13.71 -7.25 18.06
CA SER A 605 -12.79 -6.16 17.82
C SER A 605 -12.64 -5.43 19.14
N ASN A 606 -11.43 -5.23 19.67
CA ASN A 606 -11.20 -4.38 20.83
C ASN A 606 -11.59 -2.97 20.38
N ARG A 607 -12.88 -2.80 20.12
CA ARG A 607 -13.48 -1.51 19.92
C ARG A 607 -13.46 -0.89 21.29
N THR A 608 -12.70 0.15 21.44
CA THR A 608 -12.67 0.95 22.66
C THR A 608 -14.10 1.17 23.13
N ILE A 609 -14.45 0.66 24.31
CA ILE A 609 -15.76 0.92 24.93
C ILE A 609 -15.75 2.38 25.33
N LEU A 610 -16.68 3.16 24.76
CA LEU A 610 -16.75 4.59 24.95
C LEU A 610 -17.72 5.01 26.05
N GLY A 611 -18.67 4.15 26.37
CA GLY A 611 -19.71 4.39 27.38
C GLY A 611 -20.94 3.55 27.14
N LYS A 612 -22.02 3.81 27.89
CA LYS A 612 -23.28 3.09 27.75
C LYS A 612 -24.18 3.72 26.71
N CYS A 613 -24.87 2.87 25.95
CA CYS A 613 -25.82 3.29 24.92
C CYS A 613 -27.05 3.97 25.54
N PRO A 614 -27.39 5.19 25.12
CA PRO A 614 -28.55 5.90 25.64
C PRO A 614 -29.90 5.30 25.22
N GLU A 615 -29.90 4.29 24.33
CA GLU A 615 -31.10 3.64 23.86
C GLU A 615 -31.37 2.31 24.56
N CYS A 616 -30.34 1.46 24.74
CA CYS A 616 -30.51 0.10 25.25
C CYS A 616 -29.57 -0.27 26.43
N GLY A 617 -28.71 0.63 26.90
CA GLY A 617 -27.79 0.40 27.99
C GLY A 617 -26.56 -0.48 27.71
N LYS A 618 -26.45 -1.13 26.53
CA LYS A 618 -25.28 -1.89 26.10
C LYS A 618 -24.12 -0.95 25.80
N ASP A 619 -22.93 -1.50 25.57
CA ASP A 619 -21.73 -0.72 25.32
C ASP A 619 -21.79 -0.01 23.95
N VAL A 620 -21.36 1.25 23.91
CA VAL A 620 -21.07 1.97 22.66
C VAL A 620 -19.58 1.80 22.35
N VAL A 621 -19.27 1.43 21.11
CA VAL A 621 -17.93 1.11 20.66
C VAL A 621 -17.52 1.95 19.45
N SER A 622 -16.22 2.18 19.29
CA SER A 622 -15.62 2.90 18.17
C SER A 622 -15.48 1.99 16.95
N GLY A 623 -16.17 2.28 15.85
CA GLY A 623 -15.95 1.68 14.54
C GLY A 623 -15.03 2.56 13.67
N LYS A 624 -14.84 2.18 12.40
CA LYS A 624 -13.99 2.93 11.45
C LYS A 624 -14.57 4.32 11.13
N GLU A 625 -15.85 4.39 10.79
CA GLU A 625 -16.53 5.60 10.37
C GLU A 625 -17.65 6.04 11.32
N TYR A 626 -18.07 5.17 12.21
CA TYR A 626 -19.21 5.36 13.09
C TYR A 626 -18.89 4.95 14.52
N PHE A 627 -19.53 5.61 15.47
CA PHE A 627 -19.77 5.13 16.83
C PHE A 627 -21.07 4.33 16.82
N LEU A 628 -21.07 3.12 17.35
CA LEU A 628 -22.25 2.26 17.32
C LEU A 628 -22.42 1.46 18.61
N CYS A 629 -23.66 1.13 18.94
CA CYS A 629 -23.96 0.22 20.06
C CYS A 629 -23.49 -1.20 19.73
N SER A 630 -22.96 -1.93 20.70
CA SER A 630 -22.62 -3.34 20.58
C SER A 630 -23.83 -4.23 20.26
N GLY A 631 -25.04 -3.75 20.58
CA GLY A 631 -26.30 -4.38 20.22
C GLY A 631 -26.98 -3.78 18.98
N TYR A 632 -26.26 -3.05 18.11
CA TYR A 632 -26.82 -2.46 16.91
C TYR A 632 -27.36 -3.52 15.95
N SER A 633 -28.68 -3.57 15.78
CA SER A 633 -29.39 -4.48 14.90
C SER A 633 -30.69 -3.82 14.37
N PRO A 634 -30.59 -2.94 13.35
CA PRO A 634 -31.71 -2.12 12.89
C PRO A 634 -32.81 -2.91 12.18
N LYS A 635 -32.55 -4.17 11.80
CA LYS A 635 -33.49 -5.05 11.07
C LYS A 635 -34.28 -5.99 12.00
N GLU A 636 -33.85 -6.17 13.24
CA GLU A 636 -34.52 -7.03 14.20
C GLU A 636 -35.55 -6.24 15.02
N VAL A 637 -36.69 -6.87 15.26
CA VAL A 637 -37.72 -6.30 16.16
C VAL A 637 -37.15 -6.19 17.57
N GLY A 638 -37.07 -4.97 18.11
CA GLY A 638 -36.44 -4.68 19.41
C GLY A 638 -34.92 -4.51 19.38
N GLY A 639 -34.28 -4.59 18.20
CA GLY A 639 -32.84 -4.33 18.04
C GLY A 639 -32.47 -2.84 18.24
N CYS A 640 -31.32 -2.58 18.87
CA CYS A 640 -30.86 -1.21 19.08
C CYS A 640 -30.44 -0.54 17.77
N ARG A 641 -30.79 0.73 17.61
CA ARG A 641 -30.50 1.54 16.40
C ARG A 641 -29.47 2.63 16.64
N PHE A 642 -28.80 2.63 17.78
CA PHE A 642 -27.81 3.66 18.09
C PHE A 642 -26.58 3.54 17.17
N ILE A 643 -26.45 4.51 16.26
CA ILE A 643 -25.30 4.71 15.38
C ILE A 643 -25.09 6.20 15.15
N VAL A 644 -23.84 6.67 15.23
CA VAL A 644 -23.47 8.08 15.03
C VAL A 644 -22.23 8.18 14.15
N LYS A 645 -22.27 8.97 13.10
CA LYS A 645 -21.13 9.19 12.19
C LYS A 645 -20.01 9.96 12.90
N LYS A 646 -18.77 9.53 12.73
CA LYS A 646 -17.58 10.21 13.29
C LYS A 646 -17.27 11.53 12.63
N ASP A 647 -17.56 11.65 11.34
CA ASP A 647 -17.36 12.89 10.60
C ASP A 647 -18.47 13.89 10.93
N PHE A 648 -18.06 15.04 11.49
CA PHE A 648 -18.94 16.17 11.75
C PHE A 648 -18.34 17.43 11.10
N PHE A 649 -18.91 17.88 9.99
CA PHE A 649 -18.44 19.02 9.16
C PHE A 649 -16.96 18.91 8.77
N GLY A 650 -16.55 17.75 8.24
CA GLY A 650 -15.18 17.49 7.78
C GLY A 650 -14.15 17.25 8.90
N LYS A 651 -14.61 17.22 10.16
CA LYS A 651 -13.76 16.90 11.32
C LYS A 651 -14.13 15.56 11.92
N ILE A 652 -13.13 14.69 12.07
CA ILE A 652 -13.30 13.40 12.75
C ILE A 652 -13.34 13.63 14.26
N ILE A 653 -14.43 13.22 14.88
CA ILE A 653 -14.65 13.29 16.32
C ILE A 653 -13.89 12.14 16.98
N SER A 654 -13.08 12.44 18.01
CA SER A 654 -12.30 11.45 18.75
C SER A 654 -13.15 10.58 19.67
N ASP A 655 -12.60 9.45 20.04
CA ASP A 655 -13.22 8.50 20.99
C ASP A 655 -13.46 9.15 22.37
N ASP A 656 -12.50 9.96 22.85
CA ASP A 656 -12.63 10.71 24.11
C ASP A 656 -13.79 11.72 24.07
N ALA A 657 -13.94 12.42 22.94
CA ALA A 657 -15.02 13.35 22.74
C ALA A 657 -16.40 12.66 22.76
N MET A 658 -16.49 11.47 22.15
CA MET A 658 -17.70 10.66 22.16
C MET A 658 -18.00 10.11 23.58
N SER A 659 -16.98 9.68 24.32
CA SER A 659 -17.13 9.26 25.71
C SER A 659 -17.72 10.36 26.61
N LEU A 660 -17.25 11.61 26.45
CA LEU A 660 -17.83 12.77 27.14
C LEU A 660 -19.29 12.98 26.77
N MET A 661 -19.62 12.91 25.47
CA MET A 661 -20.99 13.12 24.98
C MET A 661 -21.96 12.02 25.45
N LEU A 662 -21.49 10.77 25.59
CA LEU A 662 -22.28 9.67 26.15
C LEU A 662 -22.56 9.86 27.66
N GLN A 663 -21.72 10.60 28.39
CA GLN A 663 -21.95 11.03 29.77
C GLN A 663 -22.87 12.26 29.88
N GLY A 664 -23.42 12.73 28.77
CA GLY A 664 -24.25 13.95 28.74
C GLY A 664 -23.45 15.26 28.84
N LYS A 665 -22.11 15.21 28.73
CA LYS A 665 -21.24 16.39 28.82
C LYS A 665 -20.85 16.90 27.43
N PRO A 666 -20.72 18.24 27.22
CA PRO A 666 -20.19 18.76 25.99
C PRO A 666 -18.68 18.46 25.84
N THR A 667 -18.20 18.46 24.61
CA THR A 667 -16.76 18.34 24.33
C THR A 667 -16.00 19.61 24.76
N LYS A 668 -14.66 19.54 24.80
CA LYS A 668 -13.84 20.74 24.79
C LYS A 668 -14.11 21.52 23.48
N GLU A 669 -13.76 22.81 23.47
CA GLU A 669 -13.89 23.63 22.26
C GLU A 669 -13.11 23.00 21.09
N MET A 670 -13.76 22.87 19.94
CA MET A 670 -13.19 22.31 18.71
C MET A 670 -13.32 23.32 17.57
N THR A 671 -12.30 23.43 16.74
CA THR A 671 -12.33 24.30 15.56
C THR A 671 -12.93 23.55 14.37
N PHE A 672 -13.93 24.16 13.73
CA PHE A 672 -14.58 23.70 12.51
C PHE A 672 -14.39 24.73 11.40
N ALA A 673 -14.57 24.32 10.15
CA ALA A 673 -14.56 25.22 9.00
C ALA A 673 -15.93 25.23 8.31
N THR A 674 -16.39 26.41 7.86
CA THR A 674 -17.55 26.52 6.98
C THR A 674 -17.21 26.05 5.58
N LYS A 675 -18.22 25.84 4.71
CA LYS A 675 -18.00 25.53 3.28
C LYS A 675 -17.22 26.65 2.54
N SER A 676 -17.24 27.88 3.08
CA SER A 676 -16.47 29.03 2.59
C SER A 676 -15.05 29.11 3.16
N GLY A 677 -14.63 28.15 4.01
CA GLY A 677 -13.28 28.11 4.59
C GLY A 677 -13.09 28.91 5.89
N GLU A 678 -14.12 29.64 6.37
CA GLU A 678 -14.06 30.41 7.61
C GLU A 678 -13.99 29.47 8.83
N LYS A 679 -13.04 29.70 9.73
CA LYS A 679 -12.84 28.89 10.93
C LYS A 679 -13.62 29.43 12.12
N TYR A 680 -14.35 28.55 12.81
CA TYR A 680 -15.08 28.90 14.03
C TYR A 680 -14.87 27.82 15.13
N LYS A 681 -14.97 28.22 16.39
CA LYS A 681 -14.84 27.33 17.55
C LYS A 681 -16.21 27.02 18.14
N LYS A 682 -16.50 25.76 18.42
CA LYS A 682 -17.72 25.29 19.08
C LYS A 682 -17.45 24.05 19.91
N ARG A 683 -18.23 23.88 21.00
CA ARG A 683 -18.38 22.59 21.69
C ARG A 683 -19.49 21.82 21.02
N VAL A 684 -19.42 20.50 21.02
CA VAL A 684 -20.46 19.64 20.47
C VAL A 684 -20.99 18.67 21.53
N VAL A 685 -22.24 18.26 21.34
CA VAL A 685 -22.98 17.35 22.21
C VAL A 685 -23.66 16.24 21.40
N LEU A 686 -23.97 15.13 22.03
CA LEU A 686 -24.84 14.12 21.47
C LEU A 686 -26.30 14.59 21.59
N SER A 687 -27.02 14.62 20.49
CA SER A 687 -28.44 14.98 20.42
C SER A 687 -29.22 13.90 19.69
N ASN A 688 -30.53 13.87 19.85
CA ASN A 688 -31.41 12.99 19.10
C ASN A 688 -32.51 13.79 18.38
N ARG A 689 -33.02 13.18 17.30
CA ARG A 689 -34.20 13.66 16.56
C ARG A 689 -35.19 12.51 16.40
N ILE A 690 -36.48 12.83 16.46
CA ILE A 690 -37.53 11.85 16.15
C ILE A 690 -38.00 12.14 14.73
N HIS A 691 -37.96 11.12 13.87
CA HIS A 691 -38.47 11.17 12.52
C HIS A 691 -39.30 9.91 12.24
N ASN A 692 -40.54 10.06 11.81
CA ASN A 692 -41.52 8.97 11.61
C ASN A 692 -41.64 8.02 12.84
N GLY A 693 -41.68 8.61 14.05
CA GLY A 693 -41.73 7.84 15.30
C GLY A 693 -40.44 7.14 15.72
N GLN A 694 -39.35 7.27 14.94
CA GLN A 694 -38.07 6.64 15.24
C GLN A 694 -37.06 7.67 15.75
N LYS A 695 -36.25 7.26 16.74
CA LYS A 695 -35.21 8.07 17.36
C LYS A 695 -33.88 7.92 16.63
N TRP A 696 -33.28 9.03 16.21
CA TRP A 696 -31.99 9.08 15.53
C TRP A 696 -31.02 9.92 16.35
N TYR A 697 -29.77 9.42 16.51
CA TYR A 697 -28.72 10.12 17.23
C TYR A 697 -27.75 10.80 16.28
N GLN A 698 -27.33 12.03 16.65
CA GLN A 698 -26.37 12.83 15.87
C GLN A 698 -25.52 13.70 16.78
N ILE A 699 -24.36 14.14 16.28
CA ILE A 699 -23.56 15.18 16.91
C ILE A 699 -24.16 16.54 16.54
N SER A 700 -24.26 17.46 17.52
CA SER A 700 -24.78 18.80 17.32
C SER A 700 -23.97 19.83 18.10
N PRO A 701 -23.87 21.10 17.65
CA PRO A 701 -23.27 22.15 18.47
C PRO A 701 -23.97 22.29 19.82
N GLU A 702 -23.19 22.53 20.88
CA GLU A 702 -23.74 22.89 22.18
C GLU A 702 -24.53 24.16 22.05
N LYS A 703 -25.74 24.20 22.56
CA LYS A 703 -26.54 25.43 22.68
C LYS A 703 -26.02 26.23 23.88
N THR A 704 -25.08 27.14 23.68
CA THR A 704 -24.70 28.10 24.71
C THR A 704 -25.85 29.08 24.90
N ALA A 705 -26.16 29.40 26.15
CA ALA A 705 -27.23 30.37 26.52
C ALA A 705 -26.90 31.82 26.13
N SER A 706 -25.98 32.04 25.20
CA SER A 706 -25.62 33.40 24.71
C SER A 706 -25.47 33.43 23.18
N SER A 707 -26.56 33.24 22.48
CA SER A 707 -26.78 33.88 21.17
C SER A 707 -28.28 34.05 20.97
N THR A 708 -28.79 35.18 21.41
CA THR A 708 -30.13 35.74 21.04
C THR A 708 -31.31 34.76 21.19
N ALA A 709 -31.61 34.32 22.42
CA ALA A 709 -32.95 34.33 22.86
C ALA A 709 -33.27 35.84 23.14
N GLN A 710 -33.64 36.63 22.14
CA GLN A 710 -34.62 37.67 22.38
C GLN A 710 -35.77 36.95 23.06
N ASN A 711 -36.07 37.34 24.31
CA ASN A 711 -37.21 36.82 25.06
C ASN A 711 -38.41 36.86 24.14
N ILE A 712 -38.97 35.69 23.81
CA ILE A 712 -40.18 35.58 22.96
C ILE A 712 -41.32 36.38 23.59
N GLU A 713 -41.25 36.66 24.90
CA GLU A 713 -42.22 37.48 25.65
C GLU A 713 -42.21 38.96 25.29
N ASP A 714 -41.11 39.51 24.72
CA ASP A 714 -41.00 40.91 24.28
C ASP A 714 -41.41 41.13 22.82
N LEU A 715 -41.68 40.06 22.05
CA LEU A 715 -42.08 40.16 20.64
C LEU A 715 -43.60 40.20 20.50
N LYS A 716 -44.12 41.17 19.73
CA LYS A 716 -45.54 41.25 19.40
C LYS A 716 -45.94 40.04 18.53
N ALA A 717 -46.89 39.24 19.02
CA ALA A 717 -47.45 38.12 18.26
C ALA A 717 -48.09 38.63 16.97
N ILE A 718 -47.79 37.96 15.85
CA ILE A 718 -48.26 38.31 14.50
C ILE A 718 -49.51 37.55 14.09
N ALA A 719 -49.71 36.34 14.58
CA ALA A 719 -50.86 35.47 14.28
C ALA A 719 -50.99 34.34 15.31
N VAL A 720 -52.05 33.53 15.20
CA VAL A 720 -52.28 32.31 15.95
C VAL A 720 -51.80 31.12 15.13
N CYS A 721 -51.05 30.19 15.72
CA CYS A 721 -50.48 29.02 15.03
C CYS A 721 -51.58 28.10 14.51
N PRO A 722 -51.59 27.79 13.21
CA PRO A 722 -52.63 26.95 12.62
C PRO A 722 -52.56 25.47 13.04
N LYS A 723 -51.41 25.02 13.63
CA LYS A 723 -51.23 23.66 14.09
C LYS A 723 -51.58 23.41 15.56
N CYS A 724 -51.25 24.33 16.46
CA CYS A 724 -51.42 24.14 17.89
C CYS A 724 -52.12 25.25 18.64
N GLY A 725 -52.60 26.29 17.98
CA GLY A 725 -53.28 27.45 18.60
C GLY A 725 -52.34 28.41 19.39
N GLY A 726 -51.05 28.13 19.47
CA GLY A 726 -50.08 29.00 20.14
C GLY A 726 -49.76 30.25 19.34
N LYS A 727 -49.11 31.24 19.96
CA LYS A 727 -48.75 32.52 19.30
C LYS A 727 -47.63 32.31 18.28
N VAL A 728 -47.69 32.95 17.10
CA VAL A 728 -46.62 32.98 16.09
C VAL A 728 -45.91 34.32 16.13
N TYR A 729 -44.58 34.28 16.06
CA TYR A 729 -43.73 35.49 16.12
C TYR A 729 -42.89 35.62 14.87
N GLU A 730 -42.46 36.83 14.57
CA GLU A 730 -41.55 37.10 13.46
C GLU A 730 -40.09 36.93 13.89
N GLY A 731 -39.41 35.88 13.40
CA GLY A 731 -37.97 35.67 13.55
C GLY A 731 -37.18 36.26 12.39
N LYS A 732 -35.87 36.14 12.44
CA LYS A 732 -34.95 36.70 11.42
C LYS A 732 -35.19 36.12 10.02
N SER A 733 -35.33 34.80 9.90
CA SER A 733 -35.49 34.08 8.62
C SER A 733 -36.81 33.31 8.50
N PHE A 734 -37.58 33.19 9.58
CA PHE A 734 -38.81 32.41 9.65
C PHE A 734 -39.83 33.11 10.55
N TYR A 735 -41.12 32.85 10.28
CA TYR A 735 -42.19 33.06 11.22
C TYR A 735 -42.37 31.79 12.05
N LEU A 736 -42.30 31.84 13.36
CA LEU A 736 -42.14 30.69 14.26
C LEU A 736 -43.24 30.66 15.33
N CYS A 737 -43.79 29.47 15.61
CA CYS A 737 -44.66 29.24 16.74
C CYS A 737 -43.87 29.26 18.07
N ALA A 738 -44.44 29.89 19.13
CA ALA A 738 -43.87 29.90 20.48
C ALA A 738 -43.62 28.48 21.01
N ASN A 739 -44.45 27.52 20.64
CA ASN A 739 -44.40 26.14 21.08
C ASN A 739 -43.47 25.26 20.20
N LYS A 740 -42.71 25.88 19.29
CA LYS A 740 -41.83 25.12 18.39
C LYS A 740 -40.74 24.39 19.15
N GLY A 741 -40.64 23.06 18.91
CA GLY A 741 -39.66 22.18 19.56
C GLY A 741 -40.10 21.61 20.91
N VAL A 742 -41.28 22.00 21.44
CA VAL A 742 -41.93 21.43 22.64
C VAL A 742 -43.06 20.49 22.20
N ASN A 743 -44.11 21.05 21.61
CA ASN A 743 -45.28 20.30 21.15
C ASN A 743 -45.82 20.81 19.79
N CYS A 744 -45.03 21.59 19.08
CA CYS A 744 -45.35 22.12 17.75
C CYS A 744 -44.10 22.20 16.89
N ASP A 745 -44.24 21.98 15.60
CA ASP A 745 -43.15 22.06 14.59
C ASP A 745 -43.38 23.24 13.60
N PHE A 746 -44.42 24.07 13.82
CA PHE A 746 -44.78 25.08 12.88
C PHE A 746 -43.69 26.14 12.66
N SER A 747 -43.29 26.30 11.39
CA SER A 747 -42.46 27.42 10.91
C SER A 747 -42.75 27.71 9.45
N LEU A 748 -42.81 28.96 9.09
CA LEU A 748 -43.00 29.48 7.74
C LEU A 748 -41.74 30.25 7.34
N SER A 749 -41.07 29.84 6.25
CA SER A 749 -39.87 30.52 5.74
C SER A 749 -40.25 31.90 5.18
N LYS A 750 -39.39 32.91 5.43
CA LYS A 750 -39.52 34.23 4.79
C LYS A 750 -39.13 34.21 3.31
N ILE A 751 -38.46 33.18 2.84
CA ILE A 751 -38.13 32.95 1.43
C ILE A 751 -38.63 31.57 1.01
N ILE A 752 -39.49 31.51 -0.01
CA ILE A 752 -40.02 30.30 -0.60
C ILE A 752 -39.71 30.32 -2.11
N LYS A 753 -38.92 29.39 -2.60
CA LYS A 753 -38.49 29.30 -4.02
C LYS A 753 -38.07 30.67 -4.59
N GLY A 754 -37.20 31.38 -3.86
CA GLY A 754 -36.70 32.69 -4.27
C GLY A 754 -37.66 33.88 -4.06
N CYS A 755 -38.92 33.66 -3.69
CA CYS A 755 -39.91 34.68 -3.40
C CYS A 755 -39.88 35.08 -1.91
N ASN A 756 -39.85 36.35 -1.62
CA ASN A 756 -39.91 36.89 -0.26
C ASN A 756 -41.36 36.95 0.25
N ILE A 757 -41.62 36.27 1.36
CA ILE A 757 -42.92 36.24 2.04
C ILE A 757 -42.95 37.36 3.07
N THR A 758 -43.67 38.39 2.77
CA THR A 758 -43.83 39.57 3.66
C THR A 758 -44.64 39.24 4.90
N LEU A 759 -44.61 40.10 5.92
CA LEU A 759 -45.41 39.92 7.13
C LEU A 759 -46.93 39.85 6.82
N GLY A 760 -47.40 40.62 5.84
CA GLY A 760 -48.80 40.60 5.37
C GLY A 760 -49.14 39.21 4.74
N ASN A 761 -48.29 38.75 3.83
CA ASN A 761 -48.44 37.42 3.20
C ASN A 761 -48.43 36.28 4.25
N ALA A 762 -47.53 36.37 5.25
CA ALA A 762 -47.46 35.40 6.31
C ALA A 762 -48.74 35.35 7.17
N LYS A 763 -49.29 36.48 7.55
CA LYS A 763 -50.56 36.55 8.31
C LYS A 763 -51.71 35.93 7.52
N GLN A 764 -51.82 36.24 6.22
CA GLN A 764 -52.86 35.74 5.33
C GLN A 764 -52.72 34.20 5.12
N LEU A 765 -51.48 33.69 4.90
CA LEU A 765 -51.24 32.26 4.82
C LEU A 765 -51.56 31.50 6.12
N ILE A 766 -51.20 32.09 7.26
CA ILE A 766 -51.45 31.50 8.58
C ILE A 766 -52.96 31.44 8.89
N SER A 767 -53.74 32.42 8.45
CA SER A 767 -55.21 32.43 8.57
C SER A 767 -55.87 31.39 7.64
N GLY A 768 -55.13 30.80 6.69
CA GLY A 768 -55.62 29.81 5.74
C GLY A 768 -56.13 30.37 4.39
N GLU A 769 -55.93 31.65 4.17
CA GLU A 769 -56.30 32.31 2.94
C GLU A 769 -55.17 32.22 1.89
N PRO A 770 -55.47 32.08 0.59
CA PRO A 770 -54.50 32.08 -0.48
C PRO A 770 -53.83 33.46 -0.64
N VAL A 771 -52.55 33.43 -0.93
CA VAL A 771 -51.72 34.63 -1.15
C VAL A 771 -51.17 34.63 -2.57
N GLY A 772 -51.25 35.71 -3.26
CA GLY A 772 -50.67 35.89 -4.60
C GLY A 772 -51.53 36.73 -5.53
N PRO A 773 -51.14 36.82 -6.83
CA PRO A 773 -50.04 36.07 -7.44
C PRO A 773 -48.65 36.54 -6.99
N LEU A 774 -47.79 35.65 -6.61
CA LEU A 774 -46.37 35.88 -6.28
C LEU A 774 -45.46 35.19 -7.30
N THR A 775 -44.30 35.81 -7.59
CA THR A 775 -43.33 35.19 -8.55
C THR A 775 -42.34 34.27 -7.84
N PHE A 776 -42.25 33.04 -8.27
CA PHE A 776 -41.35 32.00 -7.73
C PHE A 776 -40.34 31.56 -8.77
N VAL A 777 -39.15 31.13 -8.34
CA VAL A 777 -38.11 30.52 -9.19
C VAL A 777 -38.12 28.98 -8.98
N TRP A 778 -38.36 28.24 -10.05
CA TRP A 778 -38.43 26.79 -10.04
C TRP A 778 -37.06 26.15 -10.21
N GLY A 779 -36.91 24.88 -9.87
CA GLY A 779 -35.64 24.17 -9.96
C GLY A 779 -34.99 24.08 -11.36
N SER A 780 -35.76 24.42 -12.41
CA SER A 780 -35.28 24.56 -13.79
C SER A 780 -34.70 25.97 -14.10
N GLY A 781 -34.68 26.90 -13.12
CA GLY A 781 -34.26 28.29 -13.31
C GLY A 781 -35.34 29.18 -13.96
N LYS A 782 -36.50 28.63 -14.34
CA LYS A 782 -37.65 29.43 -14.89
C LYS A 782 -38.40 30.09 -13.75
N SER A 783 -38.83 31.35 -13.92
CA SER A 783 -39.72 32.06 -13.01
C SER A 783 -41.17 32.03 -13.51
N GLY A 784 -42.13 31.97 -12.57
CA GLY A 784 -43.54 31.99 -12.89
C GLY A 784 -44.38 32.50 -11.72
N ALA A 785 -45.58 33.04 -12.03
CA ALA A 785 -46.51 33.53 -11.04
C ALA A 785 -47.42 32.40 -10.53
N ALA A 786 -47.64 32.33 -9.21
CA ALA A 786 -48.57 31.40 -8.60
C ALA A 786 -49.18 32.02 -7.33
N HIS A 787 -50.37 31.56 -6.95
CA HIS A 787 -50.89 31.78 -5.59
C HIS A 787 -50.37 30.65 -4.70
N ILE A 788 -50.17 30.90 -3.42
CA ILE A 788 -49.78 29.88 -2.43
C ILE A 788 -50.81 29.81 -1.31
N GLN A 789 -51.09 28.62 -0.81
CA GLN A 789 -51.99 28.37 0.32
C GLN A 789 -51.51 27.19 1.14
N TYR A 790 -51.83 27.12 2.42
CA TYR A 790 -51.60 25.87 3.16
C TYR A 790 -52.53 24.77 2.71
N SER A 791 -52.01 23.56 2.56
CA SER A 791 -52.79 22.33 2.35
C SER A 791 -53.86 22.15 3.43
N LYS A 792 -54.95 21.47 3.12
CA LYS A 792 -56.07 21.26 4.06
C LYS A 792 -55.64 20.68 5.43
N ASP A 793 -54.61 19.84 5.44
CA ASP A 793 -53.99 19.28 6.64
C ASP A 793 -52.95 20.20 7.30
N LYS A 794 -52.73 21.39 6.77
CA LYS A 794 -51.77 22.43 7.26
C LYS A 794 -50.31 21.93 7.37
N THR A 795 -49.91 20.92 6.60
CA THR A 795 -48.56 20.30 6.65
C THR A 795 -47.60 20.93 5.64
N LYS A 796 -48.10 21.38 4.48
CA LYS A 796 -47.29 21.94 3.39
C LYS A 796 -47.97 23.15 2.73
N ILE A 797 -47.20 23.87 1.91
CA ILE A 797 -47.69 24.97 1.09
C ILE A 797 -47.92 24.44 -0.32
N ASP A 798 -49.13 24.54 -0.82
CA ASP A 798 -49.54 24.22 -2.17
C ASP A 798 -49.44 25.47 -3.07
N PHE A 799 -49.02 25.26 -4.33
CA PHE A 799 -48.95 26.26 -5.36
C PHE A 799 -50.15 26.16 -6.28
N ILE A 800 -50.90 27.20 -6.42
CA ILE A 800 -52.11 27.26 -7.26
C ILE A 800 -51.75 28.12 -8.47
N PHE A 801 -51.82 27.54 -9.64
CA PHE A 801 -51.57 28.25 -10.90
C PHE A 801 -52.90 28.65 -11.51
N ASN A 802 -53.02 29.90 -11.93
CA ASN A 802 -54.16 30.33 -12.76
C ASN A 802 -53.90 29.74 -14.17
N ASN A 803 -54.78 28.89 -14.68
CA ASN A 803 -54.79 28.43 -16.04
C ASN A 803 -54.96 29.57 -17.03
#